data_fb4c26cbc1acc63cd5bee672559ef8a5
#
_entry.id   fb4c26cbc1acc63cd5bee672559ef8a5
#
_cell.length_a   1.000
_cell.length_b   1.000
_cell.length_c   1.000
_cell.angle_alpha   90.00
_cell.angle_beta   90.00
_cell.angle_gamma   90.00
#
_symmetry.space_group_name_H-M   'P 1'
#
loop_
_entity.id
_entity.type
_entity.pdbx_description
1 polymer ?
#
loop_
_entity_poly.entity_id
_entity_poly.type
_entity_poly.pdbx_seq_one_letter_code
_entity_poly.pdbx_strand_id
1 'polypeptide(L)'
;MRKFCVKHSYKITTKHAFFNFSTFASSLLQSEENQRPSIQKLRSALANLLQQNPSDKPTSFHNRIHARIIVLGLQHDVFLANFLLRCFSRSSRLLDAQQLFDKMPERNSITWCTTVSMYAHHGCYKQALLVFSEFWRSSDWRASEHVLTSVLRACTQLGGFNQGCQVHGFVVKTGFDQEVYVGTSLIDFYAKCGDVEEARWVFDDLVVRSSVTWTTIITGYVKAGKSEISLQLFHQMGETDAIPDKYVISSVLSACAMLGFIDVGKQIHAYVLRKGVEIDISILNVLIDLYVKSGKVQAGRRLFDHVAVKNIVTWTTMIAGYMKNSYDWEAMKLFSEMTRLSWKPDGFACTSVLTSCGSLEALKPGRQIHAYSIKVSLEYDDFVKNGLIDMYAKCNSLSDARRVFDNMTDHSVISYNAMIEGYSKQEKLYEAVDLFRHMRVRLLQPSLLTFVSLLGVSAALLTLELSKQIHALITKLGFSLDIFASSALVDVYSKCSCIKDARLVFDSMNEKDIVVWNAMFFGYVKQLESEDALKLYSDLQLSGQKPDDFTFAVLLTASSNLASLRHGQQFHNQLIKAGLDHDPFITSCLVDMYAKCGSIEEACMMFCSASWRDVVCWNSMLSTYAQHGEAEKALQMFERMKEKGIKPNYITFVGVLSACSHAGLVEDGLRHFESMPWFGIEPGTDHYACIVSLLGRAEKLFEAKEFIEKMPIKPAGVVWRSLLSACRVAGNVELGKYAADMAISSDPTDSGSYILLSNIFASKGMWADAKKVRQRMDFNGVVKETGQSWIEVNSDVHTFVARDRIHRDSNTIFSVLDSLMLHMKGVGYMPNNKFLVTSD
;
A
#
# COMPACT_ATOMS: atom_id res chain seq x y z
N MET A 1 18.41 48.67 26.02
CA MET A 1 19.84 49.08 26.22
C MET A 1 20.85 48.31 25.35
N ARG A 2 20.55 47.24 24.64
CA ARG A 2 21.49 46.53 23.75
C ARG A 2 21.57 47.02 22.30
N LYS A 3 20.69 47.91 21.87
CA LYS A 3 20.69 48.49 20.51
C LYS A 3 21.47 49.81 20.38
N PHE A 4 21.93 50.39 21.49
CA PHE A 4 22.67 51.66 21.47
C PHE A 4 24.19 51.48 21.46
N CYS A 5 24.74 50.36 21.92
CA CYS A 5 26.19 50.09 21.90
C CYS A 5 26.74 49.71 20.53
N VAL A 6 25.93 49.12 19.61
CA VAL A 6 26.47 48.69 18.31
C VAL A 6 26.63 49.88 17.33
N LYS A 7 25.86 50.94 17.48
CA LYS A 7 26.00 52.14 16.61
C LYS A 7 27.18 53.04 16.93
N HIS A 8 27.73 52.98 18.16
CA HIS A 8 28.89 53.78 18.52
C HIS A 8 30.22 53.10 18.19
N SER A 9 30.28 51.75 18.22
CA SER A 9 31.47 50.98 17.82
C SER A 9 31.77 51.08 16.31
N TYR A 10 30.74 51.15 15.46
CA TYR A 10 30.91 51.35 13.99
C TYR A 10 31.43 52.71 13.57
N LYS A 11 31.14 53.77 14.33
CA LYS A 11 31.65 55.12 14.06
C LYS A 11 33.11 55.36 14.44
N ILE A 12 33.63 54.58 15.40
CA ILE A 12 35.02 54.74 15.89
C ILE A 12 36.00 53.97 14.97
N THR A 13 35.65 52.81 14.48
CA THR A 13 36.51 52.03 13.56
C THR A 13 36.59 52.64 12.17
N THR A 14 35.53 53.31 11.68
CA THR A 14 35.55 54.01 10.39
C THR A 14 36.39 55.30 10.47
N LYS A 15 36.39 56.02 11.57
CA LYS A 15 37.23 57.22 11.73
C LYS A 15 38.74 56.87 11.82
N HIS A 16 39.11 55.79 12.49
CA HIS A 16 40.52 55.38 12.53
C HIS A 16 41.03 54.84 11.18
N ALA A 17 40.18 54.15 10.40
CA ALA A 17 40.58 53.70 9.08
C ALA A 17 40.65 54.88 8.08
N PHE A 18 39.88 55.95 8.30
CA PHE A 18 39.97 57.19 7.50
C PHE A 18 41.21 58.02 7.89
N PHE A 19 41.59 58.03 9.17
CA PHE A 19 42.75 58.76 9.64
C PHE A 19 44.07 58.13 9.17
N ASN A 20 44.17 56.79 9.20
CA ASN A 20 45.35 56.07 8.70
C ASN A 20 45.54 56.19 7.18
N PHE A 21 44.44 56.37 6.39
CA PHE A 21 44.52 56.53 4.94
C PHE A 21 44.95 57.97 4.57
N SER A 22 44.48 58.97 5.31
CA SER A 22 44.88 60.38 5.07
C SER A 22 46.32 60.65 5.54
N THR A 23 46.73 60.07 6.67
CA THR A 23 48.11 60.16 7.17
C THR A 23 49.07 59.33 6.32
N PHE A 24 48.68 58.16 5.83
CA PHE A 24 49.54 57.39 4.91
C PHE A 24 49.61 57.99 3.51
N ALA A 25 48.50 58.57 3.01
CA ALA A 25 48.48 59.34 1.77
C ALA A 25 49.25 60.65 1.94
N SER A 26 49.15 61.33 3.10
CA SER A 26 49.90 62.53 3.40
C SER A 26 51.40 62.28 3.62
N SER A 27 51.78 61.16 4.22
CA SER A 27 53.17 60.76 4.36
C SER A 27 53.83 60.35 3.03
N LEU A 28 53.06 59.85 2.08
CA LEU A 28 53.51 59.56 0.70
C LEU A 28 53.59 60.86 -0.17
N LEU A 29 52.78 61.87 0.20
CA LEU A 29 52.77 63.16 -0.51
C LEU A 29 53.70 64.20 0.11
N GLN A 30 54.15 64.01 1.33
CA GLN A 30 55.15 64.93 2.03
C GLN A 30 56.60 64.54 1.82
N SER A 31 56.87 63.49 1.07
CA SER A 31 58.22 63.17 0.60
C SER A 31 58.52 63.78 -0.77
N GLU A 32 58.04 65.00 -0.99
CA GLU A 32 58.37 65.83 -2.15
C GLU A 32 59.57 66.74 -1.81
N GLU A 33 60.65 66.12 -1.73
CA GLU A 33 61.92 66.68 -2.24
C GLU A 33 62.94 65.50 -2.34
N ASN A 34 63.17 65.13 -3.60
CA ASN A 34 64.19 64.16 -4.02
C ASN A 34 64.03 62.68 -3.66
N GLN A 35 62.99 61.99 -4.18
CA GLN A 35 63.01 60.65 -4.81
C GLN A 35 61.63 60.20 -5.00
N ARG A 36 61.17 60.08 -6.28
CA ARG A 36 59.89 59.36 -6.61
C ARG A 36 60.02 57.94 -6.01
N PRO A 37 59.09 57.48 -5.15
CA PRO A 37 59.13 56.13 -4.61
C PRO A 37 59.15 55.16 -5.82
N SER A 38 60.06 54.19 -5.75
CA SER A 38 60.18 53.25 -6.85
C SER A 38 58.81 52.57 -7.10
N ILE A 39 58.43 52.37 -8.36
CA ILE A 39 57.18 51.75 -8.76
C ILE A 39 56.95 50.45 -8.00
N GLN A 40 58.00 49.76 -7.62
CA GLN A 40 57.98 48.53 -6.81
C GLN A 40 57.45 48.72 -5.35
N LYS A 41 57.82 49.88 -4.70
CA LYS A 41 57.33 50.20 -3.34
C LYS A 41 55.86 50.60 -3.36
N LEU A 42 55.40 51.33 -4.39
CA LEU A 42 53.98 51.64 -4.60
C LEU A 42 53.12 50.39 -4.92
N ARG A 43 53.66 49.47 -5.71
CA ARG A 43 53.04 48.18 -6.02
C ARG A 43 52.82 47.36 -4.74
N SER A 44 53.87 47.21 -3.89
CA SER A 44 53.78 46.44 -2.65
C SER A 44 52.84 47.12 -1.64
N ALA A 45 52.76 48.45 -1.58
CA ALA A 45 51.89 49.17 -0.67
C ALA A 45 50.41 49.02 -1.10
N LEU A 46 50.08 49.09 -2.39
CA LEU A 46 48.74 48.86 -2.92
C LEU A 46 48.32 47.41 -2.75
N ALA A 47 49.20 46.45 -2.97
CA ALA A 47 48.95 45.05 -2.72
C ALA A 47 48.62 44.75 -1.24
N ASN A 48 49.40 45.32 -0.31
CA ASN A 48 49.15 45.17 1.14
C ASN A 48 47.80 45.78 1.56
N LEU A 49 47.41 46.93 0.95
CA LEU A 49 46.09 47.52 1.19
C LEU A 49 44.92 46.66 0.68
N LEU A 50 45.12 45.94 -0.41
CA LEU A 50 44.12 44.97 -0.96
C LEU A 50 44.10 43.63 -0.22
N GLN A 51 45.22 43.25 0.45
CA GLN A 51 45.26 42.05 1.26
C GLN A 51 44.58 42.16 2.65
N GLN A 52 44.53 43.41 3.19
CA GLN A 52 43.91 43.66 4.50
C GLN A 52 42.39 43.50 4.43
N ASN A 53 41.85 42.39 4.94
CA ASN A 53 40.47 41.96 5.08
C ASN A 53 39.42 42.72 4.24
N PRO A 54 39.06 42.19 3.06
CA PRO A 54 38.15 42.91 2.11
C PRO A 54 36.70 42.97 2.53
N SER A 55 36.28 42.06 3.44
CA SER A 55 34.87 41.91 3.86
C SER A 55 34.35 43.09 4.71
N ASP A 56 35.23 43.82 5.42
CA ASP A 56 34.82 44.83 6.36
C ASP A 56 34.91 46.25 5.80
N LYS A 57 35.35 46.43 4.52
CA LYS A 57 35.56 47.75 3.93
C LYS A 57 34.42 48.12 2.96
N PRO A 58 33.96 49.42 2.99
CA PRO A 58 32.90 49.84 2.11
C PRO A 58 33.31 49.72 0.63
N THR A 59 32.37 49.52 -0.26
CA THR A 59 32.56 49.37 -1.74
C THR A 59 33.31 50.55 -2.36
N SER A 60 33.15 51.75 -1.78
CA SER A 60 33.87 52.97 -2.17
C SER A 60 35.38 52.86 -2.00
N PHE A 61 35.88 52.00 -1.09
CA PHE A 61 37.31 51.82 -0.86
C PHE A 61 37.99 51.10 -2.04
N HIS A 62 37.42 50.02 -2.52
CA HIS A 62 37.95 49.24 -3.65
C HIS A 62 37.94 50.08 -4.97
N ASN A 63 36.90 50.91 -5.18
CA ASN A 63 36.81 51.82 -6.33
C ASN A 63 37.93 52.91 -6.28
N ARG A 64 38.24 53.41 -5.08
CA ARG A 64 39.32 54.39 -4.92
C ARG A 64 40.69 53.79 -5.23
N ILE A 65 40.94 52.53 -4.77
CA ILE A 65 42.21 51.87 -5.07
C ILE A 65 42.28 51.57 -6.56
N HIS A 66 41.21 51.11 -7.18
CA HIS A 66 41.17 50.84 -8.62
C HIS A 66 41.42 52.14 -9.44
N ALA A 67 40.76 53.23 -9.09
CA ALA A 67 41.01 54.53 -9.73
C ALA A 67 42.45 54.98 -9.54
N ARG A 68 43.05 54.74 -8.35
CA ARG A 68 44.45 55.11 -8.07
C ARG A 68 45.45 54.28 -8.91
N ILE A 69 45.12 52.95 -9.08
CA ILE A 69 45.90 52.04 -9.97
C ILE A 69 45.90 52.58 -11.41
N ILE A 70 44.75 53.03 -11.88
CA ILE A 70 44.61 53.61 -13.24
C ILE A 70 45.41 54.93 -13.35
N VAL A 71 45.27 55.85 -12.42
CA VAL A 71 45.95 57.13 -12.40
C VAL A 71 47.48 56.98 -12.35
N LEU A 72 47.97 55.95 -11.66
CA LEU A 72 49.41 55.65 -11.56
C LEU A 72 49.95 54.86 -12.78
N GLY A 73 49.14 54.61 -13.79
CA GLY A 73 49.52 53.85 -14.98
C GLY A 73 49.82 52.37 -14.75
N LEU A 74 49.39 51.83 -13.59
CA LEU A 74 49.61 50.40 -13.17
C LEU A 74 48.45 49.51 -13.61
N GLN A 75 47.59 49.93 -14.50
CA GLN A 75 46.43 49.20 -14.95
C GLN A 75 46.76 47.89 -15.70
N HIS A 76 47.97 47.77 -16.20
CA HIS A 76 48.47 46.53 -16.89
C HIS A 76 49.25 45.59 -15.96
N ASP A 77 49.38 45.95 -14.67
CA ASP A 77 50.03 45.07 -13.69
C ASP A 77 49.12 43.93 -13.31
N VAL A 78 49.43 42.73 -13.83
CA VAL A 78 48.70 41.47 -13.62
C VAL A 78 48.62 41.11 -12.14
N PHE A 79 49.63 41.42 -11.32
CA PHE A 79 49.64 41.13 -9.90
C PHE A 79 48.59 41.96 -9.11
N LEU A 80 48.52 43.27 -9.38
CA LEU A 80 47.51 44.15 -8.75
C LEU A 80 46.10 43.87 -9.26
N ALA A 81 45.95 43.54 -10.55
CA ALA A 81 44.69 43.18 -11.13
C ALA A 81 44.12 41.88 -10.51
N ASN A 82 44.96 40.88 -10.21
CA ASN A 82 44.51 39.67 -9.54
C ASN A 82 44.01 39.92 -8.11
N PHE A 83 44.62 40.84 -7.37
CA PHE A 83 44.11 41.28 -6.06
C PHE A 83 42.78 41.99 -6.16
N LEU A 84 42.62 42.88 -7.15
CA LEU A 84 41.33 43.53 -7.41
C LEU A 84 40.26 42.53 -7.78
N LEU A 85 40.52 41.58 -8.66
CA LEU A 85 39.61 40.50 -9.00
C LEU A 85 39.14 39.72 -7.75
N ARG A 86 40.08 39.36 -6.82
CA ARG A 86 39.75 38.76 -5.54
C ARG A 86 38.84 39.64 -4.68
N CYS A 87 39.14 40.95 -4.60
CA CYS A 87 38.34 41.88 -3.84
C CYS A 87 36.91 42.03 -4.41
N PHE A 88 36.79 42.18 -5.72
CA PHE A 88 35.48 42.24 -6.39
C PHE A 88 34.68 40.94 -6.24
N SER A 89 35.35 39.79 -6.34
CA SER A 89 34.76 38.47 -6.07
C SER A 89 34.17 38.40 -4.68
N ARG A 90 34.94 38.71 -3.63
CA ARG A 90 34.50 38.65 -2.23
C ARG A 90 33.41 39.68 -1.89
N SER A 91 33.34 40.79 -2.64
CA SER A 91 32.31 41.84 -2.51
C SER A 91 31.08 41.57 -3.36
N SER A 92 30.95 40.43 -4.00
CA SER A 92 29.83 40.02 -4.89
C SER A 92 29.62 40.96 -6.10
N ARG A 93 30.70 41.63 -6.55
CA ARG A 93 30.68 42.55 -7.67
C ARG A 93 31.13 41.90 -8.96
N LEU A 94 30.34 40.97 -9.47
CA LEU A 94 30.72 40.12 -10.62
C LEU A 94 30.90 40.93 -11.92
N LEU A 95 30.06 41.92 -12.19
CA LEU A 95 30.18 42.75 -13.41
C LEU A 95 31.48 43.53 -13.45
N ASP A 96 31.89 44.13 -12.33
CA ASP A 96 33.16 44.87 -12.27
C ASP A 96 34.35 43.94 -12.39
N ALA A 97 34.28 42.76 -11.80
CA ALA A 97 35.33 41.75 -11.94
C ALA A 97 35.45 41.25 -13.39
N GLN A 98 34.31 41.05 -14.06
CA GLN A 98 34.29 40.69 -15.48
C GLN A 98 34.87 41.75 -16.38
N GLN A 99 34.46 43.01 -16.19
CA GLN A 99 35.02 44.13 -16.95
C GLN A 99 36.52 44.30 -16.75
N LEU A 100 37.01 44.07 -15.50
CA LEU A 100 38.43 44.08 -15.23
C LEU A 100 39.15 42.95 -15.97
N PHE A 101 38.65 41.74 -15.88
CA PHE A 101 39.18 40.56 -16.55
C PHE A 101 39.24 40.74 -18.09
N ASP A 102 38.14 41.25 -18.69
CA ASP A 102 38.07 41.49 -20.14
C ASP A 102 39.07 42.53 -20.63
N LYS A 103 39.36 43.55 -19.80
CA LYS A 103 40.31 44.61 -20.13
C LYS A 103 41.77 44.25 -19.88
N MET A 104 42.06 43.12 -19.23
CA MET A 104 43.47 42.69 -18.99
C MET A 104 44.11 42.21 -20.32
N PRO A 105 45.22 42.86 -20.80
CA PRO A 105 45.89 42.44 -22.03
C PRO A 105 46.66 41.14 -21.86
N GLU A 106 47.24 40.93 -20.66
CA GLU A 106 47.94 39.71 -20.30
C GLU A 106 47.25 39.02 -19.12
N ARG A 107 47.01 37.73 -19.23
CA ARG A 107 46.37 36.92 -18.21
C ARG A 107 47.25 35.73 -17.86
N ASN A 108 47.64 35.65 -16.59
CA ASN A 108 48.41 34.49 -16.12
C ASN A 108 47.51 33.40 -15.52
N SER A 109 48.05 32.24 -15.16
CA SER A 109 47.30 31.14 -14.57
C SER A 109 46.48 31.56 -13.34
N ILE A 110 47.02 32.47 -12.49
CA ILE A 110 46.33 32.99 -11.30
C ILE A 110 45.08 33.80 -11.69
N THR A 111 45.15 34.58 -12.76
CA THR A 111 44.05 35.38 -13.25
C THR A 111 42.87 34.48 -13.70
N TRP A 112 43.19 33.49 -14.52
CA TRP A 112 42.23 32.49 -14.96
C TRP A 112 41.61 31.73 -13.80
N CYS A 113 42.44 31.20 -12.89
CA CYS A 113 42.03 30.45 -11.70
C CYS A 113 41.10 31.28 -10.78
N THR A 114 41.44 32.55 -10.55
CA THR A 114 40.62 33.44 -9.71
C THR A 114 39.27 33.73 -10.38
N THR A 115 39.23 33.92 -11.66
CA THR A 115 37.95 34.19 -12.41
C THR A 115 37.06 32.96 -12.46
N VAL A 116 37.61 31.77 -12.72
CA VAL A 116 36.82 30.52 -12.73
C VAL A 116 36.23 30.28 -11.33
N SER A 117 37.06 30.36 -10.28
CA SER A 117 36.59 30.17 -8.89
C SER A 117 35.57 31.23 -8.49
N MET A 118 35.71 32.46 -8.91
CA MET A 118 34.75 33.55 -8.69
C MET A 118 33.36 33.17 -9.27
N TYR A 119 33.29 32.80 -10.52
CA TYR A 119 32.02 32.42 -11.15
C TYR A 119 31.39 31.19 -10.49
N ALA A 120 32.21 30.18 -10.16
CA ALA A 120 31.75 28.99 -9.50
C ALA A 120 31.19 29.27 -8.07
N HIS A 121 31.82 30.16 -7.29
CA HIS A 121 31.34 30.53 -5.97
C HIS A 121 30.05 31.34 -5.97
N HIS A 122 29.83 32.13 -7.02
CA HIS A 122 28.62 32.95 -7.16
C HIS A 122 27.49 32.28 -7.93
N GLY A 123 27.60 30.98 -8.20
CA GLY A 123 26.54 30.21 -8.86
C GLY A 123 26.44 30.40 -10.38
N CYS A 124 27.37 31.16 -10.97
CA CYS A 124 27.44 31.38 -12.41
C CYS A 124 28.21 30.25 -13.12
N TYR A 125 27.70 29.01 -12.98
CA TYR A 125 28.41 27.79 -13.38
C TYR A 125 28.70 27.70 -14.89
N LYS A 126 27.77 28.16 -15.75
CA LYS A 126 27.97 28.21 -17.20
C LYS A 126 29.16 29.11 -17.60
N GLN A 127 29.26 30.27 -16.99
CA GLN A 127 30.36 31.23 -17.23
C GLN A 127 31.69 30.63 -16.70
N ALA A 128 31.65 29.95 -15.55
CA ALA A 128 32.87 29.30 -15.03
C ALA A 128 33.42 28.27 -16.02
N LEU A 129 32.56 27.44 -16.63
CA LEU A 129 32.97 26.44 -17.62
C LEU A 129 33.44 27.09 -18.93
N LEU A 130 32.83 28.18 -19.39
CA LEU A 130 33.25 28.92 -20.59
C LEU A 130 34.68 29.49 -20.38
N VAL A 131 34.89 30.19 -19.26
CA VAL A 131 36.20 30.76 -18.94
C VAL A 131 37.24 29.65 -18.76
N PHE A 132 36.87 28.50 -18.16
CA PHE A 132 37.77 27.35 -18.06
C PHE A 132 38.12 26.75 -19.43
N SER A 133 37.19 26.69 -20.35
CA SER A 133 37.44 26.19 -21.71
C SER A 133 38.36 27.11 -22.51
N GLU A 134 38.31 28.43 -22.29
CA GLU A 134 39.26 29.39 -22.85
C GLU A 134 40.65 29.27 -22.23
N PHE A 135 40.68 29.12 -20.88
CA PHE A 135 41.93 28.85 -20.18
C PHE A 135 42.64 27.60 -20.70
N TRP A 136 41.85 26.53 -20.94
CA TRP A 136 42.34 25.26 -21.47
C TRP A 136 43.02 25.37 -22.84
N ARG A 137 42.56 26.32 -23.68
CA ARG A 137 43.11 26.55 -25.04
C ARG A 137 44.33 27.45 -25.01
N SER A 138 44.63 28.12 -23.89
CA SER A 138 45.78 28.97 -23.76
C SER A 138 47.09 28.12 -23.58
N SER A 139 48.18 28.60 -24.12
CA SER A 139 49.47 27.85 -24.12
C SER A 139 50.22 27.85 -22.75
N ASP A 140 49.77 28.68 -21.81
CA ASP A 140 50.48 28.91 -20.53
C ASP A 140 49.64 28.50 -19.33
N TRP A 141 48.96 27.29 -19.39
CA TRP A 141 48.13 26.91 -18.29
C TRP A 141 48.84 25.96 -17.31
N ARG A 142 48.78 26.36 -16.04
CA ARG A 142 49.07 25.50 -14.90
C ARG A 142 47.84 25.49 -14.00
N ALA A 143 47.08 24.41 -14.07
CA ALA A 143 45.92 24.24 -13.20
C ALA A 143 46.40 24.14 -11.76
N SER A 144 45.67 24.74 -10.83
CA SER A 144 45.78 24.47 -9.40
C SER A 144 44.62 23.61 -8.94
N GLU A 145 44.82 22.88 -7.87
CA GLU A 145 43.78 22.08 -7.21
C GLU A 145 42.46 22.85 -7.02
N HIS A 146 42.55 24.12 -6.60
CA HIS A 146 41.42 25.01 -6.36
C HIS A 146 40.57 25.28 -7.61
N VAL A 147 41.17 25.32 -8.78
CA VAL A 147 40.43 25.52 -10.04
C VAL A 147 39.73 24.25 -10.43
N LEU A 148 40.41 23.10 -10.35
CA LEU A 148 39.83 21.80 -10.67
C LEU A 148 38.62 21.50 -9.77
N THR A 149 38.71 21.75 -8.46
CA THR A 149 37.59 21.60 -7.53
C THR A 149 36.41 22.54 -7.88
N SER A 150 36.73 23.80 -8.27
CA SER A 150 35.72 24.80 -8.68
C SER A 150 34.99 24.39 -9.98
N VAL A 151 35.75 23.85 -10.95
CA VAL A 151 35.19 23.36 -12.22
C VAL A 151 34.35 22.11 -12.03
N LEU A 152 34.82 21.14 -11.24
CA LEU A 152 34.06 19.95 -10.90
C LEU A 152 32.75 20.31 -10.20
N ARG A 153 32.77 21.27 -9.25
CA ARG A 153 31.56 21.80 -8.63
C ARG A 153 30.60 22.41 -9.65
N ALA A 154 31.13 23.16 -10.64
CA ALA A 154 30.30 23.73 -11.70
C ALA A 154 29.67 22.63 -12.57
N CYS A 155 30.41 21.59 -12.95
CA CYS A 155 29.90 20.43 -13.67
C CYS A 155 28.80 19.72 -12.87
N THR A 156 29.02 19.50 -11.57
CA THR A 156 28.05 18.87 -10.68
C THR A 156 26.71 19.63 -10.62
N GLN A 157 26.78 20.95 -10.50
CA GLN A 157 25.58 21.78 -10.37
C GLN A 157 24.80 21.93 -11.67
N LEU A 158 25.45 21.80 -12.83
CA LEU A 158 24.82 21.83 -14.15
C LEU A 158 24.39 20.45 -14.66
N GLY A 159 24.70 19.37 -13.95
CA GLY A 159 24.49 18.01 -14.43
C GLY A 159 25.33 17.66 -15.66
N GLY A 160 26.46 18.38 -15.85
CA GLY A 160 27.35 18.23 -17.01
C GLY A 160 28.25 17.00 -16.90
N PHE A 161 27.68 15.78 -17.04
CA PHE A 161 28.41 14.52 -16.88
C PHE A 161 29.62 14.42 -17.84
N ASN A 162 29.42 14.65 -19.14
CA ASN A 162 30.50 14.56 -20.12
C ASN A 162 31.64 15.54 -19.86
N GLN A 163 31.36 16.77 -19.46
CA GLN A 163 32.36 17.79 -19.12
C GLN A 163 33.16 17.37 -17.88
N GLY A 164 32.47 16.85 -16.85
CA GLY A 164 33.12 16.35 -15.65
C GLY A 164 34.06 15.17 -15.93
N CYS A 165 33.67 14.23 -16.79
CA CYS A 165 34.52 13.11 -17.23
C CYS A 165 35.78 13.61 -17.99
N GLN A 166 35.63 14.65 -18.83
CA GLN A 166 36.78 15.29 -19.48
C GLN A 166 37.75 15.90 -18.45
N VAL A 167 37.20 16.57 -17.41
CA VAL A 167 38.01 17.13 -16.32
C VAL A 167 38.71 16.01 -15.54
N HIS A 168 38.03 14.87 -15.28
CA HIS A 168 38.64 13.71 -14.62
C HIS A 168 39.82 13.18 -15.45
N GLY A 169 39.62 12.91 -16.76
CA GLY A 169 40.71 12.47 -17.64
C GLY A 169 41.90 13.45 -17.67
N PHE A 170 41.62 14.75 -17.46
CA PHE A 170 42.65 15.74 -17.31
C PHE A 170 43.37 15.69 -15.91
N VAL A 171 42.62 15.52 -14.82
CA VAL A 171 43.14 15.34 -13.46
C VAL A 171 44.17 14.19 -13.41
N VAL A 172 43.80 13.04 -14.01
CA VAL A 172 44.71 11.88 -14.14
C VAL A 172 45.97 12.22 -14.97
N LYS A 173 45.80 12.92 -16.09
CA LYS A 173 46.91 13.32 -16.97
C LYS A 173 47.93 14.26 -16.31
N THR A 174 47.49 15.06 -15.36
CA THR A 174 48.29 16.07 -14.70
C THR A 174 48.80 15.63 -13.34
N GLY A 175 48.46 14.42 -12.86
CA GLY A 175 48.88 13.86 -11.61
C GLY A 175 48.23 14.49 -10.36
N PHE A 176 47.04 15.10 -10.51
CA PHE A 176 46.21 15.59 -9.39
C PHE A 176 45.22 14.54 -8.86
N ASP A 177 45.25 13.33 -9.38
CA ASP A 177 44.37 12.22 -9.01
C ASP A 177 44.57 11.82 -7.53
N GLN A 178 45.77 11.92 -6.99
CA GLN A 178 46.09 11.61 -5.60
C GLN A 178 45.89 12.81 -4.65
N GLU A 179 45.51 13.97 -5.15
CA GLU A 179 45.22 15.14 -4.32
C GLU A 179 43.84 14.99 -3.63
N VAL A 180 43.84 14.98 -2.30
CA VAL A 180 42.66 14.69 -1.47
C VAL A 180 41.46 15.60 -1.78
N TYR A 181 41.71 16.91 -2.04
CA TYR A 181 40.65 17.87 -2.33
C TYR A 181 40.04 17.64 -3.73
N VAL A 182 40.85 17.31 -4.72
CA VAL A 182 40.43 17.05 -6.09
C VAL A 182 39.69 15.70 -6.15
N GLY A 183 40.27 14.66 -5.55
CA GLY A 183 39.65 13.33 -5.45
C GLY A 183 38.30 13.39 -4.73
N THR A 184 38.21 14.12 -3.60
CA THR A 184 36.93 14.32 -2.91
C THR A 184 35.87 15.04 -3.81
N SER A 185 36.32 16.03 -4.60
CA SER A 185 35.42 16.72 -5.55
C SER A 185 34.98 15.84 -6.71
N LEU A 186 35.81 14.92 -7.16
CA LEU A 186 35.47 13.90 -8.17
C LEU A 186 34.44 12.91 -7.62
N ILE A 187 34.63 12.43 -6.37
CA ILE A 187 33.69 11.56 -5.71
C ILE A 187 32.30 12.25 -5.56
N ASP A 188 32.29 13.53 -5.13
CA ASP A 188 31.04 14.31 -5.03
C ASP A 188 30.37 14.51 -6.39
N PHE A 189 31.17 14.75 -7.44
CA PHE A 189 30.67 14.86 -8.79
C PHE A 189 30.00 13.59 -9.28
N TYR A 190 30.68 12.43 -9.25
CA TYR A 190 30.12 11.17 -9.70
C TYR A 190 28.92 10.74 -8.85
N ALA A 191 28.98 10.87 -7.52
CA ALA A 191 27.89 10.52 -6.63
C ALA A 191 26.61 11.35 -6.91
N LYS A 192 26.75 12.66 -7.22
CA LYS A 192 25.60 13.53 -7.53
C LYS A 192 25.09 13.34 -8.96
N CYS A 193 25.93 12.90 -9.88
CA CYS A 193 25.52 12.53 -11.24
C CYS A 193 24.86 11.14 -11.32
N GLY A 194 24.79 10.40 -10.21
CA GLY A 194 24.14 9.09 -10.13
C GLY A 194 25.08 7.91 -10.39
N ASP A 195 26.35 8.14 -10.68
CA ASP A 195 27.34 7.08 -10.92
C ASP A 195 28.20 6.85 -9.66
N VAL A 196 27.61 6.09 -8.72
CA VAL A 196 28.28 5.81 -7.44
C VAL A 196 29.37 4.75 -7.56
N GLU A 197 29.39 3.96 -8.63
CA GLU A 197 30.45 2.97 -8.87
C GLU A 197 31.75 3.65 -9.31
N GLU A 198 31.66 4.61 -10.22
CA GLU A 198 32.81 5.46 -10.56
C GLU A 198 33.29 6.28 -9.36
N ALA A 199 32.36 6.79 -8.55
CA ALA A 199 32.72 7.46 -7.29
C ALA A 199 33.49 6.51 -6.35
N ARG A 200 33.09 5.23 -6.30
CA ARG A 200 33.76 4.21 -5.50
C ARG A 200 35.16 3.92 -6.04
N TRP A 201 35.32 3.80 -7.35
CA TRP A 201 36.61 3.56 -7.97
C TRP A 201 37.60 4.68 -7.64
N VAL A 202 37.20 5.96 -7.78
CA VAL A 202 38.03 7.12 -7.40
C VAL A 202 38.37 7.09 -5.90
N PHE A 203 37.42 6.69 -5.03
CA PHE A 203 37.63 6.59 -3.60
C PHE A 203 38.67 5.51 -3.25
N ASP A 204 38.60 4.35 -3.91
CA ASP A 204 39.50 3.23 -3.63
C ASP A 204 40.92 3.50 -4.15
N ASP A 205 41.08 4.27 -5.23
CA ASP A 205 42.37 4.68 -5.81
C ASP A 205 43.11 5.71 -4.93
N LEU A 206 42.38 6.49 -4.12
CA LEU A 206 43.02 7.48 -3.21
C LEU A 206 43.80 6.82 -2.07
N VAL A 207 45.10 7.10 -2.02
CA VAL A 207 46.00 6.60 -0.95
C VAL A 207 45.69 7.24 0.41
N VAL A 208 45.41 8.57 0.44
CA VAL A 208 45.08 9.31 1.64
C VAL A 208 43.63 9.75 1.62
N ARG A 209 42.86 9.34 2.60
CA ARG A 209 41.42 9.64 2.71
C ARG A 209 41.14 10.51 3.95
N SER A 210 40.61 11.70 3.71
CA SER A 210 40.17 12.59 4.79
C SER A 210 38.78 12.20 5.33
N SER A 211 38.40 12.72 6.50
CA SER A 211 37.05 12.58 7.03
C SER A 211 35.99 13.06 6.02
N VAL A 212 36.28 14.13 5.26
CA VAL A 212 35.40 14.68 4.24
C VAL A 212 35.23 13.70 3.07
N THR A 213 36.31 13.01 2.67
CA THR A 213 36.29 11.98 1.62
C THR A 213 35.35 10.82 1.99
N TRP A 214 35.49 10.33 3.23
CA TRP A 214 34.59 9.32 3.79
C TRP A 214 33.13 9.80 3.83
N THR A 215 32.91 11.04 4.33
CA THR A 215 31.56 11.64 4.37
C THR A 215 30.93 11.68 3.00
N THR A 216 31.71 12.10 1.98
CA THR A 216 31.20 12.28 0.62
C THR A 216 30.75 10.96 0.02
N ILE A 217 31.57 9.90 0.11
CA ILE A 217 31.23 8.59 -0.47
C ILE A 217 30.07 7.92 0.28
N ILE A 218 30.09 7.93 1.62
CA ILE A 218 29.02 7.35 2.44
C ILE A 218 27.68 8.03 2.13
N THR A 219 27.67 9.37 2.10
CA THR A 219 26.45 10.15 1.79
C THR A 219 26.00 9.90 0.35
N GLY A 220 26.92 9.73 -0.59
CA GLY A 220 26.66 9.38 -1.97
C GLY A 220 25.89 8.06 -2.09
N TYR A 221 26.36 7.00 -1.44
CA TYR A 221 25.69 5.71 -1.43
C TYR A 221 24.30 5.73 -0.76
N VAL A 222 24.15 6.49 0.34
CA VAL A 222 22.85 6.68 0.99
C VAL A 222 21.84 7.34 0.04
N LYS A 223 22.26 8.40 -0.67
CA LYS A 223 21.41 9.11 -1.64
C LYS A 223 21.05 8.26 -2.86
N ALA A 224 21.96 7.35 -3.27
CA ALA A 224 21.71 6.41 -4.35
C ALA A 224 20.84 5.20 -3.93
N GLY A 225 20.38 5.16 -2.67
CA GLY A 225 19.56 4.06 -2.16
C GLY A 225 20.33 2.78 -1.80
N LYS A 226 21.68 2.77 -1.96
CA LYS A 226 22.54 1.62 -1.65
C LYS A 226 23.03 1.67 -0.20
N SER A 227 22.08 1.67 0.73
CA SER A 227 22.32 1.90 2.17
C SER A 227 23.20 0.83 2.83
N GLU A 228 23.18 -0.43 2.35
CA GLU A 228 24.03 -1.50 2.89
C GLU A 228 25.51 -1.22 2.69
N ILE A 229 25.90 -0.77 1.48
CA ILE A 229 27.28 -0.43 1.15
C ILE A 229 27.75 0.76 1.99
N SER A 230 26.87 1.72 2.27
CA SER A 230 27.19 2.86 3.12
C SER A 230 27.53 2.43 4.56
N LEU A 231 26.87 1.41 5.11
CA LEU A 231 27.16 0.84 6.43
C LEU A 231 28.50 0.07 6.44
N GLN A 232 28.81 -0.66 5.35
CA GLN A 232 30.12 -1.32 5.20
C GLN A 232 31.24 -0.30 5.15
N LEU A 233 31.07 0.80 4.42
CA LEU A 233 32.02 1.90 4.36
C LEU A 233 32.20 2.58 5.72
N PHE A 234 31.13 2.74 6.47
CA PHE A 234 31.22 3.28 7.83
C PHE A 234 32.01 2.36 8.77
N HIS A 235 31.84 1.06 8.64
CA HIS A 235 32.65 0.07 9.39
C HIS A 235 34.13 0.19 9.02
N GLN A 236 34.45 0.22 7.71
CA GLN A 236 35.83 0.43 7.24
C GLN A 236 36.42 1.76 7.73
N MET A 237 35.64 2.85 7.76
CA MET A 237 36.07 4.12 8.36
C MET A 237 36.44 3.97 9.85
N GLY A 238 35.67 3.13 10.58
CA GLY A 238 35.93 2.85 12.00
C GLY A 238 37.23 2.08 12.26
N GLU A 239 37.79 1.39 11.26
CA GLU A 239 39.09 0.71 11.30
C GLU A 239 40.25 1.65 11.01
N THR A 240 39.96 2.87 10.58
CA THR A 240 40.96 3.95 10.35
C THR A 240 40.97 4.95 11.50
N ASP A 241 41.98 5.82 11.55
CA ASP A 241 42.04 6.93 12.53
C ASP A 241 41.07 8.09 12.21
N ALA A 242 40.21 7.93 11.17
CA ALA A 242 39.26 8.97 10.76
C ALA A 242 38.11 9.09 11.76
N ILE A 243 37.93 10.28 12.32
CA ILE A 243 36.82 10.56 13.26
C ILE A 243 35.57 10.88 12.45
N PRO A 244 34.45 10.13 12.68
CA PRO A 244 33.19 10.45 12.04
C PRO A 244 32.65 11.82 12.43
N ASP A 245 32.37 12.66 11.44
CA ASP A 245 31.74 13.96 11.64
C ASP A 245 30.20 13.82 11.73
N LYS A 246 29.54 14.92 12.06
CA LYS A 246 28.07 14.94 12.21
C LYS A 246 27.34 14.56 10.92
N TYR A 247 27.92 14.79 9.75
CA TYR A 247 27.30 14.48 8.47
C TYR A 247 27.37 12.98 8.15
N VAL A 248 28.51 12.33 8.46
CA VAL A 248 28.61 10.86 8.41
C VAL A 248 27.58 10.22 9.32
N ILE A 249 27.56 10.64 10.59
CA ILE A 249 26.64 10.10 11.60
C ILE A 249 25.18 10.24 11.13
N SER A 250 24.79 11.41 10.65
CA SER A 250 23.45 11.65 10.13
C SER A 250 23.13 10.76 8.92
N SER A 251 24.07 10.61 7.99
CA SER A 251 23.88 9.78 6.77
C SER A 251 23.76 8.29 7.14
N VAL A 252 24.62 7.80 8.03
CA VAL A 252 24.60 6.39 8.46
C VAL A 252 23.35 6.06 9.28
N LEU A 253 22.90 6.96 10.15
CA LEU A 253 21.63 6.81 10.86
C LEU A 253 20.43 6.79 9.88
N SER A 254 20.46 7.63 8.83
CA SER A 254 19.45 7.59 7.76
C SER A 254 19.47 6.26 7.02
N ALA A 255 20.66 5.71 6.73
CA ALA A 255 20.79 4.38 6.13
C ALA A 255 20.19 3.29 7.03
N CYS A 256 20.47 3.33 8.34
CA CYS A 256 19.86 2.42 9.31
C CYS A 256 18.33 2.53 9.34
N ALA A 257 17.80 3.76 9.24
CA ALA A 257 16.36 4.02 9.20
C ALA A 257 15.69 3.48 7.91
N MET A 258 16.40 3.51 6.78
CA MET A 258 15.91 2.96 5.51
C MET A 258 15.91 1.44 5.49
N LEU A 259 16.93 0.80 6.08
CA LEU A 259 17.08 -0.66 6.13
C LEU A 259 16.35 -1.32 7.32
N GLY A 260 15.83 -0.54 8.25
CA GLY A 260 15.23 -1.08 9.47
C GLY A 260 16.24 -1.64 10.50
N PHE A 261 17.52 -1.32 10.38
CA PHE A 261 18.58 -1.84 11.24
C PHE A 261 18.66 -1.06 12.56
N ILE A 262 17.65 -1.28 13.41
CA ILE A 262 17.51 -0.54 14.67
C ILE A 262 18.69 -0.76 15.64
N ASP A 263 19.24 -1.96 15.70
CA ASP A 263 20.29 -2.28 16.67
C ASP A 263 21.64 -1.62 16.31
N VAL A 264 21.96 -1.55 15.01
CA VAL A 264 23.10 -0.75 14.51
C VAL A 264 22.88 0.74 14.83
N GLY A 265 21.66 1.24 14.57
CA GLY A 265 21.31 2.62 14.89
C GLY A 265 21.43 2.96 16.39
N LYS A 266 21.05 2.04 17.30
CA LYS A 266 21.26 2.20 18.75
C LYS A 266 22.75 2.21 19.13
N GLN A 267 23.57 1.38 18.49
CA GLN A 267 25.03 1.37 18.71
C GLN A 267 25.66 2.71 18.31
N ILE A 268 25.24 3.27 17.16
CA ILE A 268 25.70 4.58 16.70
C ILE A 268 25.22 5.68 17.65
N HIS A 269 23.95 5.64 18.08
CA HIS A 269 23.43 6.59 19.08
C HIS A 269 24.24 6.53 20.38
N ALA A 270 24.53 5.33 20.90
CA ALA A 270 25.36 5.14 22.07
C ALA A 270 26.85 5.61 21.85
N TYR A 271 27.38 5.45 20.63
CA TYR A 271 28.70 5.97 20.26
C TYR A 271 28.74 7.50 20.32
N VAL A 272 27.71 8.16 19.72
CA VAL A 272 27.57 9.63 19.72
C VAL A 272 27.55 10.18 21.16
N LEU A 273 26.77 9.55 22.06
CA LEU A 273 26.69 9.93 23.47
C LEU A 273 28.03 9.75 24.23
N ARG A 274 28.69 8.59 24.00
CA ARG A 274 29.96 8.27 24.69
C ARG A 274 31.12 9.14 24.23
N LYS A 275 31.19 9.51 22.97
CA LYS A 275 32.24 10.33 22.41
C LYS A 275 32.01 11.83 22.59
N GLY A 276 30.87 12.24 23.16
CA GLY A 276 30.53 13.64 23.37
C GLY A 276 30.44 14.44 22.06
N VAL A 277 30.06 13.76 20.94
CA VAL A 277 29.81 14.46 19.68
C VAL A 277 28.63 15.41 19.90
N GLU A 278 28.79 16.67 19.51
CA GLU A 278 27.74 17.67 19.66
C GLU A 278 26.50 17.24 18.86
N ILE A 279 25.45 16.89 19.60
CA ILE A 279 24.17 16.45 19.01
C ILE A 279 23.41 17.70 18.59
N ASP A 280 23.53 18.06 17.33
CA ASP A 280 22.71 19.14 16.75
C ASP A 280 21.28 18.66 16.41
N ILE A 281 20.41 19.61 16.09
CA ILE A 281 19.00 19.32 15.75
C ILE A 281 18.89 18.39 14.53
N SER A 282 19.86 18.36 13.64
CA SER A 282 19.88 17.49 12.47
C SER A 282 20.03 16.03 12.87
N ILE A 283 21.00 15.70 13.74
CA ILE A 283 21.19 14.34 14.27
C ILE A 283 19.96 13.89 15.07
N LEU A 284 19.37 14.80 15.88
CA LEU A 284 18.15 14.49 16.64
C LEU A 284 16.98 14.13 15.73
N ASN A 285 16.78 14.88 14.65
CA ASN A 285 15.70 14.60 13.69
C ASN A 285 15.90 13.23 13.03
N VAL A 286 17.12 12.87 12.66
CA VAL A 286 17.41 11.55 12.05
C VAL A 286 17.27 10.42 13.08
N LEU A 287 17.63 10.64 14.34
CA LEU A 287 17.40 9.67 15.42
C LEU A 287 15.91 9.46 15.67
N ILE A 288 15.10 10.52 15.68
CA ILE A 288 13.64 10.42 15.78
C ILE A 288 13.10 9.60 14.61
N ASP A 289 13.53 9.90 13.38
CA ASP A 289 13.11 9.17 12.16
C ASP A 289 13.48 7.68 12.24
N LEU A 290 14.70 7.35 12.68
CA LEU A 290 15.16 5.98 12.88
C LEU A 290 14.26 5.20 13.84
N TYR A 291 14.03 5.76 15.05
CA TYR A 291 13.23 5.06 16.06
C TYR A 291 11.79 4.89 15.63
N VAL A 292 11.24 5.89 14.98
CA VAL A 292 9.84 5.86 14.51
C VAL A 292 9.68 4.89 13.35
N LYS A 293 10.56 4.91 12.35
CA LYS A 293 10.51 3.95 11.22
C LYS A 293 10.70 2.50 11.66
N SER A 294 11.44 2.29 12.76
CA SER A 294 11.64 0.97 13.34
C SER A 294 10.52 0.55 14.32
N GLY A 295 9.37 1.23 14.36
CA GLY A 295 8.24 0.92 15.23
C GLY A 295 8.44 1.25 16.72
N LYS A 296 9.59 1.86 17.09
CA LYS A 296 9.88 2.26 18.49
C LYS A 296 9.40 3.69 18.76
N VAL A 297 8.12 3.94 18.51
CA VAL A 297 7.48 5.27 18.53
C VAL A 297 7.70 5.99 19.88
N GLN A 298 7.63 5.26 21.00
CA GLN A 298 7.83 5.84 22.35
C GLN A 298 9.24 6.37 22.55
N ALA A 299 10.26 5.72 21.98
CA ALA A 299 11.65 6.20 22.03
C ALA A 299 11.82 7.48 21.19
N GLY A 300 11.22 7.51 19.98
CA GLY A 300 11.16 8.70 19.14
C GLY A 300 10.47 9.88 19.86
N ARG A 301 9.36 9.61 20.54
CA ARG A 301 8.61 10.62 21.31
C ARG A 301 9.46 11.20 22.46
N ARG A 302 10.16 10.37 23.21
CA ARG A 302 11.05 10.84 24.28
C ARG A 302 12.15 11.77 23.74
N LEU A 303 12.79 11.40 22.62
CA LEU A 303 13.77 12.28 21.96
C LEU A 303 13.12 13.59 21.53
N PHE A 304 11.96 13.54 20.88
CA PHE A 304 11.22 14.74 20.48
C PHE A 304 10.93 15.68 21.67
N ASP A 305 10.52 15.14 22.81
CA ASP A 305 10.22 15.94 24.01
C ASP A 305 11.46 16.58 24.62
N HIS A 306 12.63 15.92 24.54
CA HIS A 306 13.89 16.44 25.06
C HIS A 306 14.53 17.51 24.15
N VAL A 307 14.08 17.69 22.90
CA VAL A 307 14.59 18.75 22.02
C VAL A 307 14.16 20.12 22.55
N ALA A 308 15.11 20.91 23.04
CA ALA A 308 14.84 22.24 23.62
C ALA A 308 14.28 23.23 22.60
N VAL A 309 14.85 23.25 21.38
CA VAL A 309 14.39 24.12 20.28
C VAL A 309 14.04 23.23 19.10
N LYS A 310 12.75 23.04 18.87
CA LYS A 310 12.24 22.26 17.75
C LYS A 310 12.22 23.12 16.48
N ASN A 311 12.44 22.51 15.32
CA ASN A 311 12.22 23.15 14.02
C ASN A 311 11.05 22.46 13.28
N ILE A 312 10.66 22.97 12.10
CA ILE A 312 9.56 22.40 11.30
C ILE A 312 9.82 20.92 11.02
N VAL A 313 11.05 20.54 10.66
CA VAL A 313 11.42 19.16 10.37
C VAL A 313 11.20 18.24 11.57
N THR A 314 11.53 18.70 12.80
CA THR A 314 11.31 17.93 14.04
C THR A 314 9.84 17.57 14.22
N TRP A 315 8.94 18.56 14.05
CA TRP A 315 7.50 18.37 14.15
C TRP A 315 6.99 17.43 13.07
N THR A 316 7.37 17.70 11.83
CA THR A 316 6.92 16.92 10.66
C THR A 316 7.37 15.47 10.74
N THR A 317 8.63 15.22 11.16
CA THR A 317 9.15 13.85 11.32
C THR A 317 8.35 13.06 12.36
N MET A 318 8.01 13.69 13.50
CA MET A 318 7.25 12.99 14.55
C MET A 318 5.78 12.77 14.14
N ILE A 319 5.15 13.75 13.48
CA ILE A 319 3.78 13.62 12.94
C ILE A 319 3.72 12.50 11.91
N ALA A 320 4.61 12.51 10.91
CA ALA A 320 4.69 11.46 9.90
C ALA A 320 4.99 10.09 10.51
N GLY A 321 5.77 10.10 11.58
CA GLY A 321 6.08 8.91 12.33
C GLY A 321 4.88 8.30 13.03
N TYR A 322 4.07 9.09 13.67
CA TYR A 322 2.83 8.64 14.27
C TYR A 322 1.88 8.05 13.20
N MET A 323 1.68 8.76 12.08
CA MET A 323 0.85 8.30 10.97
C MET A 323 1.30 6.94 10.43
N LYS A 324 2.61 6.76 10.17
CA LYS A 324 3.14 5.49 9.64
C LYS A 324 2.98 4.29 10.57
N ASN A 325 2.88 4.53 11.87
CA ASN A 325 2.68 3.49 12.87
C ASN A 325 1.22 3.39 13.35
N SER A 326 0.27 3.96 12.60
CA SER A 326 -1.17 3.94 12.93
C SER A 326 -1.55 4.57 14.26
N TYR A 327 -0.72 5.51 14.77
CA TYR A 327 -1.05 6.36 15.92
C TYR A 327 -1.71 7.66 15.44
N ASP A 328 -2.80 7.52 14.67
CA ASP A 328 -3.43 8.61 13.93
C ASP A 328 -3.98 9.72 14.84
N TRP A 329 -4.52 9.39 16.02
CA TRP A 329 -4.97 10.35 17.02
C TRP A 329 -3.84 11.21 17.57
N GLU A 330 -2.70 10.59 17.85
CA GLU A 330 -1.50 11.26 18.34
C GLU A 330 -0.91 12.18 17.26
N ALA A 331 -0.95 11.79 16.00
CA ALA A 331 -0.54 12.62 14.86
C ALA A 331 -1.39 13.90 14.78
N MET A 332 -2.72 13.78 14.87
CA MET A 332 -3.64 14.91 14.85
C MET A 332 -3.47 15.83 16.05
N LYS A 333 -3.27 15.25 17.25
CA LYS A 333 -3.02 16.00 18.47
C LYS A 333 -1.73 16.81 18.39
N LEU A 334 -0.67 16.18 17.88
CA LEU A 334 0.63 16.82 17.72
C LEU A 334 0.59 17.95 16.68
N PHE A 335 -0.15 17.79 15.60
CA PHE A 335 -0.39 18.84 14.61
C PHE A 335 -1.16 20.04 15.21
N SER A 336 -2.17 19.77 16.03
CA SER A 336 -2.92 20.81 16.74
C SER A 336 -2.02 21.57 17.74
N GLU A 337 -1.08 20.88 18.40
CA GLU A 337 -0.09 21.48 19.27
C GLU A 337 0.88 22.37 18.48
N MET A 338 1.39 21.89 17.34
CA MET A 338 2.26 22.64 16.43
C MET A 338 1.61 23.96 15.98
N THR A 339 0.35 23.90 15.55
CA THR A 339 -0.41 25.09 15.11
C THR A 339 -0.71 26.06 16.26
N ARG A 340 -1.04 25.54 17.47
CA ARG A 340 -1.24 26.36 18.67
C ARG A 340 0.01 27.11 19.10
N LEU A 341 1.19 26.51 18.90
CA LEU A 341 2.48 27.15 19.16
C LEU A 341 2.91 28.10 18.02
N SER A 342 2.03 28.43 17.10
CA SER A 342 2.24 29.34 15.98
C SER A 342 3.32 28.87 14.99
N TRP A 343 3.65 27.59 14.96
CA TRP A 343 4.43 27.00 13.89
C TRP A 343 3.58 26.87 12.64
N LYS A 344 4.14 27.18 11.48
CA LYS A 344 3.47 26.99 10.20
C LYS A 344 3.79 25.58 9.69
N PRO A 345 2.82 24.65 9.66
CA PRO A 345 2.99 23.33 9.03
C PRO A 345 3.37 23.48 7.56
N ASP A 346 4.26 22.62 7.10
CA ASP A 346 4.57 22.46 5.67
C ASP A 346 3.55 21.51 4.98
N GLY A 347 3.66 21.39 3.65
CA GLY A 347 2.78 20.52 2.88
C GLY A 347 2.86 19.06 3.33
N PHE A 348 4.04 18.61 3.76
CA PHE A 348 4.26 17.22 4.20
C PHE A 348 3.57 16.91 5.54
N ALA A 349 3.63 17.84 6.52
CA ALA A 349 2.91 17.70 7.78
C ALA A 349 1.38 17.68 7.54
N CYS A 350 0.88 18.59 6.66
CA CYS A 350 -0.54 18.63 6.31
C CYS A 350 -1.00 17.32 5.67
N THR A 351 -0.25 16.80 4.69
CA THR A 351 -0.57 15.54 4.01
C THR A 351 -0.56 14.37 4.98
N SER A 352 0.43 14.29 5.88
CA SER A 352 0.51 13.22 6.89
C SER A 352 -0.72 13.19 7.80
N VAL A 353 -1.18 14.37 8.26
CA VAL A 353 -2.38 14.44 9.11
C VAL A 353 -3.66 14.22 8.32
N LEU A 354 -3.74 14.65 7.06
CA LEU A 354 -4.86 14.32 6.18
C LEU A 354 -4.99 12.81 5.98
N THR A 355 -3.86 12.10 5.80
CA THR A 355 -3.85 10.63 5.74
C THR A 355 -4.40 10.02 7.03
N SER A 356 -3.96 10.52 8.20
CA SER A 356 -4.51 10.07 9.49
C SER A 356 -6.01 10.37 9.63
N CYS A 357 -6.48 11.53 9.15
CA CYS A 357 -7.92 11.82 9.13
C CYS A 357 -8.69 10.85 8.24
N GLY A 358 -8.12 10.47 7.09
CA GLY A 358 -8.70 9.45 6.20
C GLY A 358 -8.76 8.07 6.84
N SER A 359 -7.69 7.64 7.52
CA SER A 359 -7.63 6.34 8.21
C SER A 359 -8.66 6.24 9.36
N LEU A 360 -8.93 7.33 10.06
CA LEU A 360 -9.93 7.41 11.14
C LEU A 360 -11.33 7.78 10.65
N GLU A 361 -11.54 7.97 9.36
CA GLU A 361 -12.78 8.47 8.76
C GLU A 361 -13.27 9.80 9.39
N ALA A 362 -12.33 10.59 9.87
CA ALA A 362 -12.58 11.82 10.64
C ALA A 362 -12.81 13.03 9.73
N LEU A 363 -13.96 13.13 9.08
CA LEU A 363 -14.30 14.19 8.12
C LEU A 363 -14.21 15.60 8.70
N LYS A 364 -14.67 15.84 9.95
CA LYS A 364 -14.65 17.18 10.55
C LYS A 364 -13.24 17.76 10.74
N PRO A 365 -12.30 17.03 11.36
CA PRO A 365 -10.89 17.45 11.39
C PRO A 365 -10.28 17.63 10.01
N GLY A 366 -10.55 16.72 9.06
CA GLY A 366 -10.08 16.84 7.68
C GLY A 366 -10.50 18.16 7.01
N ARG A 367 -11.76 18.56 7.17
CA ARG A 367 -12.25 19.87 6.68
C ARG A 367 -11.58 21.06 7.38
N GLN A 368 -11.24 20.95 8.66
CA GLN A 368 -10.49 22.00 9.37
C GLN A 368 -9.07 22.16 8.79
N ILE A 369 -8.40 21.04 8.48
CA ILE A 369 -7.07 21.08 7.86
C ILE A 369 -7.17 21.63 6.44
N HIS A 370 -8.21 21.30 5.68
CA HIS A 370 -8.45 21.89 4.35
C HIS A 370 -8.62 23.41 4.45
N ALA A 371 -9.46 23.89 5.34
CA ALA A 371 -9.62 25.33 5.58
C ALA A 371 -8.31 26.01 6.03
N TYR A 372 -7.50 25.30 6.84
CA TYR A 372 -6.18 25.78 7.22
C TYR A 372 -5.21 25.85 6.04
N SER A 373 -5.18 24.84 5.16
CA SER A 373 -4.31 24.80 3.97
C SER A 373 -4.60 25.98 3.02
N ILE A 374 -5.87 26.34 2.85
CA ILE A 374 -6.29 27.54 2.10
C ILE A 374 -5.75 28.81 2.77
N LYS A 375 -5.90 28.93 4.08
CA LYS A 375 -5.43 30.12 4.84
C LYS A 375 -3.92 30.36 4.75
N VAL A 376 -3.13 29.28 4.61
CA VAL A 376 -1.65 29.34 4.56
C VAL A 376 -1.13 29.31 3.12
N SER A 377 -2.01 29.35 2.12
CA SER A 377 -1.70 29.28 0.67
C SER A 377 -1.01 27.96 0.25
N LEU A 378 -1.26 26.87 0.95
CA LEU A 378 -0.88 25.52 0.57
C LEU A 378 -1.89 24.85 -0.37
N GLU A 379 -2.94 25.57 -0.76
CA GLU A 379 -3.96 25.08 -1.69
C GLU A 379 -3.42 24.82 -3.12
N TYR A 380 -2.27 25.37 -3.46
CA TYR A 380 -1.60 25.16 -4.76
C TYR A 380 -0.60 24.00 -4.72
N ASP A 381 -0.32 23.44 -3.53
CA ASP A 381 0.59 22.30 -3.37
C ASP A 381 -0.10 21.00 -3.79
N ASP A 382 0.43 20.36 -4.83
CA ASP A 382 -0.15 19.13 -5.37
C ASP A 382 -0.11 17.94 -4.39
N PHE A 383 0.86 17.90 -3.48
CA PHE A 383 0.89 16.88 -2.41
C PHE A 383 -0.28 17.07 -1.45
N VAL A 384 -0.59 18.30 -1.06
CA VAL A 384 -1.73 18.62 -0.19
C VAL A 384 -3.05 18.31 -0.89
N LYS A 385 -3.20 18.67 -2.18
CA LYS A 385 -4.40 18.33 -2.95
C LYS A 385 -4.62 16.83 -3.05
N ASN A 386 -3.58 16.06 -3.35
CA ASN A 386 -3.67 14.61 -3.39
C ASN A 386 -4.07 14.02 -2.02
N GLY A 387 -3.50 14.53 -0.93
CA GLY A 387 -3.89 14.16 0.43
C GLY A 387 -5.34 14.53 0.79
N LEU A 388 -5.84 15.67 0.30
CA LEU A 388 -7.24 16.08 0.47
C LEU A 388 -8.19 15.16 -0.29
N ILE A 389 -7.87 14.79 -1.53
CA ILE A 389 -8.66 13.87 -2.33
C ILE A 389 -8.75 12.51 -1.63
N ASP A 390 -7.62 11.95 -1.19
CA ASP A 390 -7.55 10.68 -0.47
C ASP A 390 -8.36 10.73 0.84
N MET A 391 -8.19 11.78 1.63
CA MET A 391 -8.92 11.98 2.88
C MET A 391 -10.43 12.05 2.65
N TYR A 392 -10.90 12.87 1.69
CA TYR A 392 -12.32 12.98 1.40
C TYR A 392 -12.90 11.68 0.84
N ALA A 393 -12.15 10.97 -0.01
CA ALA A 393 -12.55 9.67 -0.55
C ALA A 393 -12.73 8.63 0.57
N LYS A 394 -11.77 8.55 1.50
CA LYS A 394 -11.82 7.63 2.66
C LYS A 394 -12.93 7.98 3.65
N CYS A 395 -13.21 9.28 3.82
CA CYS A 395 -14.32 9.75 4.66
C CYS A 395 -15.70 9.70 3.97
N ASN A 396 -15.86 8.95 2.88
CA ASN A 396 -17.11 8.81 2.11
C ASN A 396 -17.69 10.12 1.54
N SER A 397 -16.87 11.19 1.42
CA SER A 397 -17.27 12.49 0.88
C SER A 397 -16.75 12.71 -0.54
N LEU A 398 -17.16 11.83 -1.49
CA LEU A 398 -16.68 11.87 -2.89
C LEU A 398 -17.00 13.18 -3.63
N SER A 399 -18.08 13.86 -3.27
CA SER A 399 -18.42 15.16 -3.87
C SER A 399 -17.37 16.25 -3.53
N ASP A 400 -16.85 16.25 -2.30
CA ASP A 400 -15.79 17.18 -1.90
C ASP A 400 -14.45 16.76 -2.52
N ALA A 401 -14.15 15.44 -2.58
CA ALA A 401 -12.97 14.92 -3.27
C ALA A 401 -12.97 15.33 -4.76
N ARG A 402 -14.11 15.20 -5.43
CA ARG A 402 -14.28 15.58 -6.84
C ARG A 402 -14.09 17.06 -7.05
N ARG A 403 -14.61 17.92 -6.18
CA ARG A 403 -14.38 19.38 -6.26
C ARG A 403 -12.91 19.74 -6.16
N VAL A 404 -12.16 19.11 -5.23
CA VAL A 404 -10.72 19.34 -5.11
C VAL A 404 -10.01 18.85 -6.37
N PHE A 405 -10.36 17.69 -6.89
CA PHE A 405 -9.81 17.14 -8.12
C PHE A 405 -10.06 18.09 -9.31
N ASP A 406 -11.29 18.52 -9.54
CA ASP A 406 -11.65 19.38 -10.69
C ASP A 406 -10.99 20.78 -10.63
N ASN A 407 -10.62 21.24 -9.43
CA ASN A 407 -9.90 22.51 -9.23
C ASN A 407 -8.36 22.39 -9.38
N MET A 408 -7.84 21.21 -9.70
CA MET A 408 -6.41 21.04 -9.98
C MET A 408 -6.08 21.54 -11.40
N THR A 409 -5.00 22.29 -11.52
CA THR A 409 -4.47 22.73 -12.83
C THR A 409 -3.81 21.59 -13.58
N ASP A 410 -3.00 20.81 -12.86
CA ASP A 410 -2.27 19.66 -13.38
C ASP A 410 -2.66 18.39 -12.61
N HIS A 411 -3.20 17.43 -13.33
CA HIS A 411 -3.58 16.15 -12.76
C HIS A 411 -2.44 15.15 -12.92
N SER A 412 -1.98 14.61 -11.82
CA SER A 412 -0.96 13.54 -11.80
C SER A 412 -1.60 12.14 -11.77
N VAL A 413 -0.81 11.12 -12.04
CA VAL A 413 -1.24 9.72 -11.86
C VAL A 413 -1.75 9.47 -10.43
N ILE A 414 -1.15 10.14 -9.44
CA ILE A 414 -1.52 10.00 -8.02
C ILE A 414 -2.93 10.54 -7.77
N SER A 415 -3.28 11.72 -8.33
CA SER A 415 -4.62 12.29 -8.16
C SER A 415 -5.70 11.43 -8.82
N TYR A 416 -5.44 10.90 -10.02
CA TYR A 416 -6.35 9.95 -10.65
C TYR A 416 -6.52 8.67 -9.82
N ASN A 417 -5.43 8.08 -9.31
CA ASN A 417 -5.50 6.86 -8.51
C ASN A 417 -6.31 7.08 -7.22
N ALA A 418 -6.12 8.19 -6.52
CA ALA A 418 -6.87 8.50 -5.32
C ALA A 418 -8.38 8.62 -5.59
N MET A 419 -8.77 9.24 -6.71
CA MET A 419 -10.17 9.33 -7.11
C MET A 419 -10.75 7.98 -7.56
N ILE A 420 -10.00 7.21 -8.37
CA ILE A 420 -10.42 5.89 -8.83
C ILE A 420 -10.58 4.95 -7.63
N GLU A 421 -9.65 4.95 -6.66
CA GLU A 421 -9.75 4.18 -5.43
C GLU A 421 -10.97 4.60 -4.58
N GLY A 422 -11.24 5.90 -4.49
CA GLY A 422 -12.41 6.41 -3.78
C GLY A 422 -13.72 5.95 -4.42
N TYR A 423 -13.84 6.01 -5.74
CA TYR A 423 -14.99 5.47 -6.46
C TYR A 423 -15.08 3.95 -6.33
N SER A 424 -13.93 3.26 -6.33
CA SER A 424 -13.84 1.82 -6.13
C SER A 424 -14.46 1.40 -4.79
N LYS A 425 -14.09 2.05 -3.70
CA LYS A 425 -14.62 1.74 -2.36
C LYS A 425 -16.13 1.96 -2.21
N GLN A 426 -16.71 2.83 -3.04
CA GLN A 426 -18.17 3.07 -3.09
C GLN A 426 -18.87 2.32 -4.23
N GLU A 427 -18.21 1.37 -4.85
CA GLU A 427 -18.74 0.52 -5.93
C GLU A 427 -19.27 1.32 -7.14
N LYS A 428 -18.75 2.53 -7.38
CA LYS A 428 -19.13 3.41 -8.49
C LYS A 428 -18.27 3.13 -9.72
N LEU A 429 -18.61 2.03 -10.42
CA LEU A 429 -17.84 1.54 -11.56
C LEU A 429 -17.75 2.55 -12.71
N TYR A 430 -18.88 3.14 -13.09
CA TYR A 430 -18.93 4.02 -14.26
C TYR A 430 -18.01 5.22 -14.10
N GLU A 431 -18.04 5.84 -12.94
CA GLU A 431 -17.21 7.00 -12.61
C GLU A 431 -15.71 6.64 -12.54
N ALA A 432 -15.39 5.47 -11.99
CA ALA A 432 -14.00 4.98 -11.95
C ALA A 432 -13.44 4.71 -13.35
N VAL A 433 -14.23 4.05 -14.21
CA VAL A 433 -13.85 3.75 -15.60
C VAL A 433 -13.76 5.03 -16.45
N ASP A 434 -14.67 5.99 -16.23
CA ASP A 434 -14.64 7.29 -16.92
C ASP A 434 -13.37 8.07 -16.59
N LEU A 435 -13.00 8.13 -15.31
CA LEU A 435 -11.72 8.73 -14.90
C LEU A 435 -10.51 8.03 -15.52
N PHE A 436 -10.54 6.71 -15.60
CA PHE A 436 -9.48 5.95 -16.27
C PHE A 436 -9.38 6.29 -17.77
N ARG A 437 -10.53 6.45 -18.46
CA ARG A 437 -10.56 6.92 -19.86
C ARG A 437 -9.97 8.33 -19.99
N HIS A 438 -10.36 9.24 -19.12
CA HIS A 438 -9.83 10.60 -19.06
C HIS A 438 -8.31 10.61 -18.85
N MET A 439 -7.80 9.80 -17.94
CA MET A 439 -6.36 9.62 -17.69
C MET A 439 -5.62 9.19 -18.97
N ARG A 440 -6.17 8.23 -19.72
CA ARG A 440 -5.60 7.74 -20.99
C ARG A 440 -5.63 8.80 -22.11
N VAL A 441 -6.72 9.56 -22.21
CA VAL A 441 -6.83 10.68 -23.20
C VAL A 441 -5.75 11.73 -22.96
N ARG A 442 -5.37 11.96 -21.69
CA ARG A 442 -4.26 12.86 -21.33
C ARG A 442 -2.87 12.23 -21.48
N LEU A 443 -2.75 11.06 -22.08
CA LEU A 443 -1.51 10.31 -22.29
C LEU A 443 -0.73 9.99 -21.00
N LEU A 444 -1.39 10.03 -19.85
CA LEU A 444 -0.79 9.61 -18.58
C LEU A 444 -0.70 8.07 -18.56
N GLN A 445 0.48 7.56 -18.20
CA GLN A 445 0.69 6.12 -18.07
C GLN A 445 0.03 5.60 -16.80
N PRO A 446 -0.92 4.66 -16.90
CA PRO A 446 -1.51 4.03 -15.71
C PRO A 446 -0.43 3.30 -14.90
N SER A 447 -0.52 3.40 -13.59
CA SER A 447 0.35 2.65 -12.68
C SER A 447 -0.30 1.33 -12.28
N LEU A 448 0.47 0.48 -11.64
CA LEU A 448 -0.03 -0.77 -11.05
C LEU A 448 -1.26 -0.53 -10.15
N LEU A 449 -1.19 0.50 -9.28
CA LEU A 449 -2.28 0.85 -8.37
C LEU A 449 -3.57 1.20 -9.11
N THR A 450 -3.48 1.86 -10.28
CA THR A 450 -4.65 2.15 -11.13
C THR A 450 -5.38 0.85 -11.52
N PHE A 451 -4.63 -0.16 -11.96
CA PHE A 451 -5.21 -1.44 -12.37
C PHE A 451 -5.77 -2.23 -11.19
N VAL A 452 -5.05 -2.29 -10.08
CA VAL A 452 -5.53 -2.97 -8.86
C VAL A 452 -6.84 -2.35 -8.36
N SER A 453 -6.95 -1.02 -8.33
CA SER A 453 -8.20 -0.33 -7.95
C SER A 453 -9.36 -0.62 -8.91
N LEU A 454 -9.12 -0.64 -10.22
CA LEU A 454 -10.13 -0.98 -11.22
C LEU A 454 -10.55 -2.45 -11.16
N LEU A 455 -9.61 -3.37 -10.92
CA LEU A 455 -9.93 -4.79 -10.71
C LEU A 455 -10.76 -4.99 -9.43
N GLY A 456 -10.46 -4.23 -8.36
CA GLY A 456 -11.24 -4.25 -7.12
C GLY A 456 -12.73 -3.90 -7.35
N VAL A 457 -13.01 -2.83 -8.11
CA VAL A 457 -14.40 -2.48 -8.49
C VAL A 457 -15.03 -3.57 -9.34
N SER A 458 -14.28 -4.07 -10.32
CA SER A 458 -14.74 -5.12 -11.21
C SER A 458 -15.08 -6.41 -10.46
N ALA A 459 -14.32 -6.72 -9.42
CA ALA A 459 -14.55 -7.86 -8.52
C ALA A 459 -15.80 -7.67 -7.65
N ALA A 460 -16.03 -6.46 -7.14
CA ALA A 460 -17.21 -6.15 -6.33
C ALA A 460 -18.51 -6.24 -7.14
N LEU A 461 -18.49 -5.78 -8.38
CA LEU A 461 -19.64 -5.77 -9.29
C LEU A 461 -19.71 -6.97 -10.24
N LEU A 462 -18.79 -7.94 -10.09
CA LEU A 462 -18.73 -9.19 -10.88
C LEU A 462 -18.69 -8.96 -12.40
N THR A 463 -18.00 -7.90 -12.87
CA THR A 463 -17.95 -7.51 -14.29
C THR A 463 -16.78 -8.20 -15.01
N LEU A 464 -17.00 -9.41 -15.50
CA LEU A 464 -15.97 -10.25 -16.15
C LEU A 464 -15.33 -9.60 -17.39
N GLU A 465 -16.14 -8.97 -18.26
CA GLU A 465 -15.68 -8.38 -19.51
C GLU A 465 -14.67 -7.24 -19.28
N LEU A 466 -14.93 -6.38 -18.29
CA LEU A 466 -13.99 -5.32 -17.91
C LEU A 466 -12.69 -5.92 -17.34
N SER A 467 -12.82 -6.97 -16.52
CA SER A 467 -11.64 -7.65 -15.95
C SER A 467 -10.72 -8.21 -17.02
N LYS A 468 -11.28 -8.82 -18.08
CA LYS A 468 -10.50 -9.31 -19.24
C LYS A 468 -9.82 -8.19 -20.01
N GLN A 469 -10.48 -7.04 -20.19
CA GLN A 469 -9.89 -5.87 -20.84
C GLN A 469 -8.72 -5.31 -20.03
N ILE A 470 -8.89 -5.21 -18.70
CA ILE A 470 -7.82 -4.76 -17.80
C ILE A 470 -6.67 -5.76 -17.80
N HIS A 471 -6.93 -7.07 -17.78
CA HIS A 471 -5.88 -8.11 -17.86
C HIS A 471 -5.06 -7.97 -19.14
N ALA A 472 -5.71 -7.76 -20.29
CA ALA A 472 -5.00 -7.53 -21.55
C ALA A 472 -4.11 -6.27 -21.52
N LEU A 473 -4.54 -5.20 -20.81
CA LEU A 473 -3.74 -3.99 -20.62
C LEU A 473 -2.54 -4.22 -19.69
N ILE A 474 -2.73 -4.94 -18.59
CA ILE A 474 -1.67 -5.35 -17.64
C ILE A 474 -0.58 -6.11 -18.39
N THR A 475 -0.99 -7.09 -19.21
CA THR A 475 -0.06 -7.90 -20.02
C THR A 475 0.68 -7.05 -21.05
N LYS A 476 -0.03 -6.16 -21.76
CA LYS A 476 0.56 -5.27 -22.77
C LYS A 476 1.59 -4.29 -22.19
N LEU A 477 1.40 -3.86 -20.95
CA LEU A 477 2.28 -2.89 -20.25
C LEU A 477 3.39 -3.57 -19.44
N GLY A 478 3.45 -4.90 -19.44
CA GLY A 478 4.51 -5.67 -18.79
C GLY A 478 4.36 -5.86 -17.28
N PHE A 479 3.16 -5.64 -16.71
CA PHE A 479 2.88 -5.86 -15.30
C PHE A 479 2.43 -7.29 -14.95
N SER A 480 2.44 -8.22 -15.91
CA SER A 480 1.94 -9.60 -15.75
C SER A 480 2.73 -10.45 -14.74
N LEU A 481 3.96 -10.07 -14.42
CA LEU A 481 4.79 -10.74 -13.39
C LEU A 481 4.72 -10.07 -12.01
N ASP A 482 3.98 -8.99 -11.89
CA ASP A 482 3.83 -8.29 -10.62
C ASP A 482 2.85 -9.05 -9.71
N ILE A 483 3.25 -9.25 -8.43
CA ILE A 483 2.49 -10.02 -7.46
C ILE A 483 1.13 -9.36 -7.17
N PHE A 484 1.09 -8.02 -7.03
CA PHE A 484 -0.15 -7.31 -6.69
C PHE A 484 -1.17 -7.34 -7.83
N ALA A 485 -0.70 -7.16 -9.10
CA ALA A 485 -1.57 -7.27 -10.28
C ALA A 485 -2.12 -8.68 -10.43
N SER A 486 -1.24 -9.69 -10.30
CA SER A 486 -1.63 -11.10 -10.43
C SER A 486 -2.57 -11.54 -9.31
N SER A 487 -2.34 -11.09 -8.06
CA SER A 487 -3.25 -11.33 -6.92
C SER A 487 -4.65 -10.76 -7.18
N ALA A 488 -4.72 -9.51 -7.66
CA ALA A 488 -5.99 -8.87 -8.00
C ALA A 488 -6.70 -9.56 -9.16
N LEU A 489 -5.97 -10.08 -10.16
CA LEU A 489 -6.54 -10.87 -11.26
C LEU A 489 -7.07 -12.22 -10.77
N VAL A 490 -6.35 -12.92 -9.90
CA VAL A 490 -6.84 -14.17 -9.31
C VAL A 490 -8.10 -13.92 -8.49
N ASP A 491 -8.14 -12.84 -7.67
CA ASP A 491 -9.31 -12.49 -6.86
C ASP A 491 -10.53 -12.19 -7.74
N VAL A 492 -10.38 -11.34 -8.77
CA VAL A 492 -11.51 -10.98 -9.64
C VAL A 492 -12.05 -12.19 -10.43
N TYR A 493 -11.17 -13.03 -10.99
CA TYR A 493 -11.62 -14.22 -11.72
C TYR A 493 -12.28 -15.25 -10.80
N SER A 494 -11.77 -15.42 -9.57
CA SER A 494 -12.39 -16.26 -8.53
C SER A 494 -13.77 -15.75 -8.15
N LYS A 495 -13.94 -14.45 -7.95
CA LYS A 495 -15.24 -13.82 -7.65
C LYS A 495 -16.23 -13.87 -8.82
N CYS A 496 -15.73 -13.70 -10.06
CA CYS A 496 -16.54 -13.81 -11.28
C CYS A 496 -16.84 -15.27 -11.71
N SER A 497 -16.52 -16.26 -10.88
CA SER A 497 -16.77 -17.68 -11.15
C SER A 497 -16.03 -18.24 -12.38
N CYS A 498 -14.87 -17.64 -12.72
CA CYS A 498 -13.98 -18.07 -13.81
C CYS A 498 -12.72 -18.73 -13.24
N ILE A 499 -12.87 -19.82 -12.49
CA ILE A 499 -11.78 -20.47 -11.76
C ILE A 499 -10.64 -20.96 -12.68
N LYS A 500 -10.96 -21.36 -13.92
CA LYS A 500 -9.95 -21.79 -14.90
C LYS A 500 -9.01 -20.65 -15.27
N ASP A 501 -9.53 -19.45 -15.51
CA ASP A 501 -8.72 -18.27 -15.82
C ASP A 501 -7.92 -17.83 -14.58
N ALA A 502 -8.54 -17.91 -13.37
CA ALA A 502 -7.85 -17.66 -12.11
C ALA A 502 -6.66 -18.62 -11.93
N ARG A 503 -6.86 -19.93 -12.19
CA ARG A 503 -5.82 -20.95 -12.08
C ARG A 503 -4.68 -20.72 -13.05
N LEU A 504 -4.95 -20.32 -14.28
CA LEU A 504 -3.89 -20.00 -15.27
C LEU A 504 -3.01 -18.85 -14.78
N VAL A 505 -3.60 -17.77 -14.24
CA VAL A 505 -2.84 -16.66 -13.68
C VAL A 505 -2.05 -17.12 -12.46
N PHE A 506 -2.66 -17.85 -11.54
CA PHE A 506 -2.02 -18.40 -10.34
C PHE A 506 -0.81 -19.27 -10.67
N ASP A 507 -0.91 -20.17 -11.65
CA ASP A 507 0.17 -21.07 -12.05
C ASP A 507 1.32 -20.33 -12.74
N SER A 508 1.04 -19.20 -13.40
CA SER A 508 2.06 -18.37 -14.03
C SER A 508 2.91 -17.53 -13.06
N MET A 509 2.47 -17.41 -11.79
CA MET A 509 3.18 -16.62 -10.77
C MET A 509 4.40 -17.38 -10.23
N ASN A 510 5.57 -16.70 -10.23
CA ASN A 510 6.80 -17.26 -9.65
C ASN A 510 6.76 -17.28 -8.12
N GLU A 511 6.29 -16.20 -7.53
CA GLU A 511 6.13 -16.05 -6.08
C GLU A 511 4.65 -15.89 -5.76
N LYS A 512 4.19 -16.58 -4.74
CA LYS A 512 2.80 -16.57 -4.30
C LYS A 512 2.75 -16.22 -2.82
N ASP A 513 2.08 -15.13 -2.48
CA ASP A 513 1.80 -14.79 -1.08
C ASP A 513 0.52 -15.48 -0.58
N ILE A 514 0.27 -15.41 0.72
CA ILE A 514 -0.90 -16.08 1.31
C ILE A 514 -2.22 -15.51 0.78
N VAL A 515 -2.23 -14.24 0.34
CA VAL A 515 -3.45 -13.58 -0.20
C VAL A 515 -3.89 -14.24 -1.50
N VAL A 516 -2.94 -14.56 -2.39
CA VAL A 516 -3.22 -15.24 -3.66
C VAL A 516 -3.74 -16.66 -3.42
N TRP A 517 -3.13 -17.40 -2.50
CA TRP A 517 -3.60 -18.71 -2.10
C TRP A 517 -5.04 -18.65 -1.58
N ASN A 518 -5.34 -17.67 -0.72
CA ASN A 518 -6.67 -17.47 -0.16
C ASN A 518 -7.71 -17.12 -1.24
N ALA A 519 -7.34 -16.31 -2.23
CA ALA A 519 -8.22 -15.98 -3.36
C ALA A 519 -8.56 -17.23 -4.20
N MET A 520 -7.61 -18.15 -4.42
CA MET A 520 -7.84 -19.43 -5.09
C MET A 520 -8.71 -20.37 -4.27
N PHE A 521 -8.43 -20.53 -2.97
CA PHE A 521 -9.27 -21.34 -2.07
C PHE A 521 -10.71 -20.85 -2.08
N PHE A 522 -10.91 -19.52 -1.92
CA PHE A 522 -12.23 -18.91 -1.97
C PHE A 522 -12.94 -19.17 -3.31
N GLY A 523 -12.22 -19.07 -4.43
CA GLY A 523 -12.73 -19.33 -5.77
C GLY A 523 -13.25 -20.77 -5.92
N TYR A 524 -12.46 -21.75 -5.49
CA TYR A 524 -12.87 -23.16 -5.53
C TYR A 524 -14.08 -23.44 -4.64
N VAL A 525 -14.07 -22.96 -3.41
CA VAL A 525 -15.18 -23.17 -2.47
C VAL A 525 -16.47 -22.52 -2.95
N LYS A 526 -16.38 -21.30 -3.53
CA LYS A 526 -17.53 -20.59 -4.12
C LYS A 526 -18.17 -21.34 -5.29
N GLN A 527 -17.38 -22.09 -6.05
CA GLN A 527 -17.87 -22.91 -7.17
C GLN A 527 -18.26 -24.34 -6.77
N LEU A 528 -18.25 -24.64 -5.48
CA LEU A 528 -18.49 -25.97 -4.92
C LEU A 528 -17.45 -27.03 -5.36
N GLU A 529 -16.30 -26.60 -5.88
CA GLU A 529 -15.15 -27.45 -6.19
C GLU A 529 -14.24 -27.62 -4.94
N SER A 530 -14.87 -28.03 -3.83
CA SER A 530 -14.21 -28.07 -2.51
C SER A 530 -13.08 -29.11 -2.43
N GLU A 531 -13.11 -30.19 -3.22
CA GLU A 531 -12.03 -31.17 -3.31
C GLU A 531 -10.75 -30.55 -3.86
N ASP A 532 -10.84 -29.70 -4.88
CA ASP A 532 -9.67 -29.05 -5.46
C ASP A 532 -9.10 -27.99 -4.54
N ALA A 533 -9.92 -27.37 -3.67
CA ALA A 533 -9.42 -26.54 -2.57
C ALA A 533 -8.58 -27.35 -1.59
N LEU A 534 -9.02 -28.57 -1.21
CA LEU A 534 -8.26 -29.44 -0.30
C LEU A 534 -6.95 -29.96 -0.92
N LYS A 535 -6.95 -30.26 -2.23
CA LYS A 535 -5.72 -30.62 -2.97
C LYS A 535 -4.73 -29.43 -3.00
N LEU A 536 -5.23 -28.24 -3.29
CA LEU A 536 -4.43 -27.02 -3.32
C LEU A 536 -3.77 -26.72 -1.96
N TYR A 537 -4.39 -27.15 -0.84
CA TYR A 537 -3.80 -26.98 0.49
C TYR A 537 -2.51 -27.78 0.65
N SER A 538 -2.41 -28.95 0.03
CA SER A 538 -1.15 -29.73 0.03
C SER A 538 -0.02 -28.96 -0.68
N ASP A 539 -0.34 -28.25 -1.77
CA ASP A 539 0.63 -27.42 -2.48
C ASP A 539 1.07 -26.23 -1.63
N LEU A 540 0.16 -25.60 -0.86
CA LEU A 540 0.48 -24.54 0.09
C LEU A 540 1.48 -25.05 1.16
N GLN A 541 1.24 -26.23 1.73
CA GLN A 541 2.15 -26.81 2.73
C GLN A 541 3.56 -27.06 2.15
N LEU A 542 3.64 -27.54 0.91
CA LEU A 542 4.92 -27.74 0.22
C LEU A 542 5.66 -26.44 -0.08
N SER A 543 4.94 -25.33 -0.28
CA SER A 543 5.52 -24.01 -0.51
C SER A 543 6.18 -23.39 0.74
N GLY A 544 5.92 -23.94 1.94
CA GLY A 544 6.42 -23.41 3.20
C GLY A 544 5.73 -22.14 3.70
N GLN A 545 4.70 -21.66 3.02
CA GLN A 545 3.88 -20.56 3.46
C GLN A 545 3.00 -20.96 4.66
N LYS A 546 2.84 -20.06 5.63
CA LYS A 546 2.00 -20.32 6.81
C LYS A 546 0.55 -19.94 6.54
N PRO A 547 -0.41 -20.86 6.73
CA PRO A 547 -1.83 -20.54 6.68
C PRO A 547 -2.19 -19.49 7.74
N ASP A 548 -3.09 -18.57 7.38
CA ASP A 548 -3.68 -17.59 8.28
C ASP A 548 -5.11 -18.00 8.70
N ASP A 549 -5.76 -17.16 9.50
CA ASP A 549 -7.14 -17.35 9.97
C ASP A 549 -8.12 -17.48 8.80
N PHE A 550 -8.00 -16.65 7.78
CA PHE A 550 -8.85 -16.71 6.58
C PHE A 550 -8.67 -18.02 5.80
N THR A 551 -7.41 -18.50 5.64
CA THR A 551 -7.11 -19.82 5.02
C THR A 551 -7.89 -20.93 5.70
N PHE A 552 -7.82 -20.99 7.03
CA PHE A 552 -8.50 -22.04 7.79
C PHE A 552 -10.02 -21.91 7.72
N ALA A 553 -10.57 -20.70 7.75
CA ALA A 553 -12.00 -20.47 7.61
C ALA A 553 -12.54 -21.02 6.28
N VAL A 554 -11.83 -20.78 5.17
CA VAL A 554 -12.22 -21.26 3.85
C VAL A 554 -12.07 -22.79 3.75
N LEU A 555 -11.02 -23.38 4.33
CA LEU A 555 -10.81 -24.84 4.35
C LEU A 555 -11.82 -25.56 5.24
N LEU A 556 -12.22 -24.97 6.37
CA LEU A 556 -13.33 -25.49 7.19
C LEU A 556 -14.65 -25.44 6.41
N THR A 557 -14.88 -24.36 5.65
CA THR A 557 -16.05 -24.27 4.76
C THR A 557 -16.00 -25.32 3.65
N ALA A 558 -14.82 -25.59 3.06
CA ALA A 558 -14.64 -26.67 2.08
C ALA A 558 -14.95 -28.04 2.71
N SER A 559 -14.45 -28.30 3.92
CA SER A 559 -14.74 -29.54 4.66
C SER A 559 -16.23 -29.69 4.99
N SER A 560 -16.87 -28.58 5.35
CA SER A 560 -18.30 -28.48 5.61
C SER A 560 -19.14 -28.82 4.36
N ASN A 561 -18.78 -28.27 3.19
CA ASN A 561 -19.45 -28.53 1.92
C ASN A 561 -19.33 -29.99 1.47
N LEU A 562 -18.19 -30.63 1.77
CA LEU A 562 -17.95 -32.05 1.50
C LEU A 562 -18.47 -32.99 2.59
N ALA A 563 -18.98 -32.42 3.69
CA ALA A 563 -19.33 -33.17 4.90
C ALA A 563 -18.19 -34.10 5.39
N SER A 564 -16.94 -33.66 5.19
CA SER A 564 -15.74 -34.46 5.54
C SER A 564 -15.26 -34.11 6.96
N LEU A 565 -15.74 -34.87 7.95
CA LEU A 565 -15.40 -34.69 9.34
C LEU A 565 -13.89 -34.82 9.59
N ARG A 566 -13.22 -35.75 8.90
CA ARG A 566 -11.78 -35.98 9.06
C ARG A 566 -10.93 -34.78 8.69
N HIS A 567 -11.16 -34.15 7.54
CA HIS A 567 -10.45 -32.95 7.13
C HIS A 567 -10.75 -31.80 8.10
N GLY A 568 -12.01 -31.64 8.50
CA GLY A 568 -12.40 -30.64 9.50
C GLY A 568 -11.64 -30.79 10.81
N GLN A 569 -11.52 -32.00 11.33
CA GLN A 569 -10.75 -32.30 12.54
C GLN A 569 -9.24 -32.08 12.36
N GLN A 570 -8.70 -32.39 11.19
CA GLN A 570 -7.28 -32.09 10.88
C GLN A 570 -7.01 -30.59 10.92
N PHE A 571 -7.86 -29.77 10.30
CA PHE A 571 -7.72 -28.32 10.32
C PHE A 571 -7.94 -27.74 11.73
N HIS A 572 -8.90 -28.27 12.48
CA HIS A 572 -9.09 -27.88 13.88
C HIS A 572 -7.82 -28.15 14.71
N ASN A 573 -7.19 -29.31 14.58
CA ASN A 573 -5.93 -29.62 15.25
C ASN A 573 -4.78 -28.70 14.84
N GLN A 574 -4.74 -28.27 13.59
CA GLN A 574 -3.74 -27.30 13.12
C GLN A 574 -3.99 -25.90 13.67
N LEU A 575 -5.25 -25.48 13.77
CA LEU A 575 -5.66 -24.22 14.39
C LEU A 575 -5.22 -24.14 15.86
N ILE A 576 -5.44 -25.21 16.62
CA ILE A 576 -4.97 -25.30 18.03
C ILE A 576 -3.45 -25.15 18.10
N LYS A 577 -2.69 -25.82 17.21
CA LYS A 577 -1.23 -25.70 17.16
C LYS A 577 -0.76 -24.31 16.77
N ALA A 578 -1.53 -23.59 15.95
CA ALA A 578 -1.26 -22.22 15.55
C ALA A 578 -1.71 -21.18 16.61
N GLY A 579 -2.48 -21.59 17.63
CA GLY A 579 -3.04 -20.69 18.66
C GLY A 579 -4.16 -19.78 18.13
N LEU A 580 -4.85 -20.19 17.07
CA LEU A 580 -5.93 -19.43 16.40
C LEU A 580 -7.34 -19.91 16.79
N ASP A 581 -7.43 -20.93 17.65
CA ASP A 581 -8.69 -21.58 18.07
C ASP A 581 -9.60 -20.68 18.93
N HIS A 582 -9.09 -19.59 19.44
CA HIS A 582 -9.84 -18.63 20.26
C HIS A 582 -10.45 -17.47 19.48
N ASP A 583 -10.21 -17.36 18.18
CA ASP A 583 -10.81 -16.33 17.34
C ASP A 583 -12.32 -16.57 17.16
N PRO A 584 -13.18 -15.57 17.41
CA PRO A 584 -14.63 -15.72 17.29
C PRO A 584 -15.10 -16.14 15.89
N PHE A 585 -14.44 -15.60 14.85
CA PHE A 585 -14.78 -15.93 13.46
C PHE A 585 -14.45 -17.39 13.14
N ILE A 586 -13.28 -17.87 13.56
CA ILE A 586 -12.87 -19.27 13.41
C ILE A 586 -13.78 -20.20 14.20
N THR A 587 -14.15 -19.81 15.43
CA THR A 587 -15.08 -20.61 16.25
C THR A 587 -16.42 -20.79 15.55
N SER A 588 -16.94 -19.74 14.89
CA SER A 588 -18.19 -19.83 14.13
C SER A 588 -18.07 -20.80 12.93
N CYS A 589 -16.91 -20.79 12.24
CA CYS A 589 -16.62 -21.73 11.15
C CYS A 589 -16.50 -23.17 11.66
N LEU A 590 -15.90 -23.39 12.84
CA LEU A 590 -15.80 -24.72 13.46
C LEU A 590 -17.17 -25.26 13.86
N VAL A 591 -18.02 -24.43 14.45
CA VAL A 591 -19.40 -24.82 14.78
C VAL A 591 -20.17 -25.24 13.52
N ASP A 592 -20.09 -24.43 12.45
CA ASP A 592 -20.75 -24.74 11.17
C ASP A 592 -20.21 -26.04 10.53
N MET A 593 -18.89 -26.23 10.56
CA MET A 593 -18.24 -27.43 10.02
C MET A 593 -18.69 -28.69 10.76
N TYR A 594 -18.59 -28.72 12.11
CA TYR A 594 -19.02 -29.88 12.89
C TYR A 594 -20.49 -30.15 12.70
N ALA A 595 -21.31 -29.11 12.67
CA ALA A 595 -22.74 -29.18 12.46
C ALA A 595 -23.12 -29.87 11.14
N LYS A 596 -22.55 -29.39 10.02
CA LYS A 596 -22.82 -29.93 8.68
C LYS A 596 -22.20 -31.30 8.46
N CYS A 597 -21.11 -31.63 9.19
CA CYS A 597 -20.57 -33.00 9.20
C CYS A 597 -21.36 -33.98 10.09
N GLY A 598 -22.45 -33.54 10.72
CA GLY A 598 -23.30 -34.37 11.57
C GLY A 598 -22.79 -34.60 13.00
N SER A 599 -21.75 -33.90 13.41
CA SER A 599 -21.10 -34.02 14.72
C SER A 599 -21.66 -32.99 15.70
N ILE A 600 -22.90 -33.18 16.14
CA ILE A 600 -23.62 -32.16 16.94
C ILE A 600 -22.97 -31.92 18.29
N GLU A 601 -22.41 -32.98 18.93
CA GLU A 601 -21.80 -32.91 20.25
C GLU A 601 -20.58 -31.97 20.22
N GLU A 602 -19.71 -32.16 19.24
CA GLU A 602 -18.53 -31.32 19.05
C GLU A 602 -18.90 -29.89 18.65
N ALA A 603 -19.94 -29.70 17.80
CA ALA A 603 -20.47 -28.37 17.50
C ALA A 603 -20.96 -27.67 18.77
N CYS A 604 -21.68 -28.38 19.67
CA CYS A 604 -22.11 -27.87 20.97
C CYS A 604 -20.91 -27.53 21.88
N MET A 605 -19.89 -28.35 21.92
CA MET A 605 -18.68 -28.09 22.72
C MET A 605 -17.99 -26.79 22.21
N MET A 606 -17.82 -26.64 20.92
CA MET A 606 -17.24 -25.45 20.32
C MET A 606 -18.09 -24.18 20.61
N PHE A 607 -19.41 -24.30 20.45
CA PHE A 607 -20.33 -23.22 20.79
C PHE A 607 -20.25 -22.85 22.28
N CYS A 608 -20.15 -23.81 23.19
CA CYS A 608 -20.07 -23.57 24.63
C CYS A 608 -18.71 -22.97 25.06
N SER A 609 -17.61 -23.37 24.43
CA SER A 609 -16.26 -22.85 24.72
C SER A 609 -16.03 -21.43 24.21
N ALA A 610 -16.83 -20.95 23.25
CA ALA A 610 -16.70 -19.61 22.69
C ALA A 610 -16.87 -18.54 23.77
N SER A 611 -15.85 -17.68 23.93
CA SER A 611 -15.90 -16.52 24.84
C SER A 611 -16.89 -15.45 24.38
N TRP A 612 -17.03 -15.30 23.08
CA TRP A 612 -17.97 -14.39 22.41
C TRP A 612 -18.75 -15.17 21.34
N ARG A 613 -20.07 -15.04 21.34
CA ARG A 613 -20.96 -15.70 20.38
C ARG A 613 -21.68 -14.62 19.57
N ASP A 614 -21.32 -14.51 18.32
CA ASP A 614 -21.99 -13.64 17.37
C ASP A 614 -23.30 -14.25 16.86
N VAL A 615 -24.06 -13.46 16.08
CA VAL A 615 -25.33 -13.92 15.49
C VAL A 615 -25.12 -15.13 14.56
N VAL A 616 -23.95 -15.23 13.90
CA VAL A 616 -23.64 -16.32 12.96
C VAL A 616 -23.53 -17.65 13.73
N CYS A 617 -22.80 -17.67 14.83
CA CYS A 617 -22.63 -18.83 15.69
C CYS A 617 -23.96 -19.36 16.22
N TRP A 618 -24.86 -18.48 16.66
CA TRP A 618 -26.22 -18.84 17.08
C TRP A 618 -27.04 -19.41 15.93
N ASN A 619 -26.95 -18.80 14.74
CA ASN A 619 -27.70 -19.26 13.56
C ASN A 619 -27.21 -20.64 13.09
N SER A 620 -25.90 -20.91 13.14
CA SER A 620 -25.36 -22.23 12.79
C SER A 620 -25.90 -23.32 13.73
N MET A 621 -25.92 -23.06 15.05
CA MET A 621 -26.51 -24.02 16.00
C MET A 621 -28.01 -24.20 15.83
N LEU A 622 -28.78 -23.11 15.61
CA LEU A 622 -30.21 -23.17 15.33
C LEU A 622 -30.49 -24.03 14.09
N SER A 623 -29.76 -23.77 12.99
CA SER A 623 -29.90 -24.55 11.74
C SER A 623 -29.54 -26.02 11.94
N THR A 624 -28.49 -26.29 12.75
CA THR A 624 -28.08 -27.65 13.09
C THR A 624 -29.20 -28.41 13.77
N TYR A 625 -29.72 -27.89 14.88
CA TYR A 625 -30.81 -28.55 15.61
C TYR A 625 -32.06 -28.71 14.72
N ALA A 626 -32.37 -27.70 13.88
CA ALA A 626 -33.47 -27.78 12.93
C ALA A 626 -33.31 -28.93 11.90
N GLN A 627 -32.11 -29.07 11.31
CA GLN A 627 -31.82 -30.10 10.30
C GLN A 627 -31.80 -31.52 10.90
N HIS A 628 -31.37 -31.65 12.15
CA HIS A 628 -31.31 -32.94 12.85
C HIS A 628 -32.63 -33.30 13.56
N GLY A 629 -33.69 -32.49 13.37
CA GLY A 629 -35.02 -32.77 13.93
C GLY A 629 -35.16 -32.46 15.43
N GLU A 630 -34.19 -31.83 16.05
CA GLU A 630 -34.20 -31.48 17.48
C GLU A 630 -34.84 -30.08 17.69
N ALA A 631 -36.10 -29.96 17.30
CA ALA A 631 -36.83 -28.69 17.29
C ALA A 631 -36.95 -28.04 18.69
N GLU A 632 -37.14 -28.82 19.75
CA GLU A 632 -37.21 -28.27 21.11
C GLU A 632 -35.91 -27.59 21.51
N LYS A 633 -34.75 -28.17 21.16
CA LYS A 633 -33.44 -27.57 21.42
C LYS A 633 -33.23 -26.32 20.59
N ALA A 634 -33.69 -26.34 19.32
CA ALA A 634 -33.64 -25.14 18.47
C ALA A 634 -34.46 -23.98 19.07
N LEU A 635 -35.70 -24.24 19.52
CA LEU A 635 -36.54 -23.21 20.12
C LEU A 635 -35.97 -22.71 21.46
N GLN A 636 -35.43 -23.61 22.31
CA GLN A 636 -34.74 -23.21 23.53
C GLN A 636 -33.50 -22.34 23.21
N MET A 637 -32.76 -22.65 22.15
CA MET A 637 -31.62 -21.87 21.72
C MET A 637 -32.02 -20.46 21.26
N PHE A 638 -33.15 -20.35 20.55
CA PHE A 638 -33.72 -19.06 20.17
C PHE A 638 -34.12 -18.20 21.37
N GLU A 639 -34.74 -18.79 22.38
CA GLU A 639 -35.07 -18.06 23.62
C GLU A 639 -33.81 -17.60 24.36
N ARG A 640 -32.81 -18.48 24.48
CA ARG A 640 -31.51 -18.13 25.08
C ARG A 640 -30.79 -17.00 24.33
N MET A 641 -30.88 -16.97 22.98
CA MET A 641 -30.32 -15.89 22.16
C MET A 641 -30.96 -14.54 22.55
N LYS A 642 -32.27 -14.50 22.69
CA LYS A 642 -33.03 -13.30 23.14
C LYS A 642 -32.66 -12.88 24.57
N GLU A 643 -32.57 -13.82 25.51
CA GLU A 643 -32.17 -13.58 26.88
C GLU A 643 -30.79 -12.94 27.01
N LYS A 644 -29.85 -13.32 26.10
CA LYS A 644 -28.51 -12.75 26.00
C LYS A 644 -28.47 -11.38 25.30
N GLY A 645 -29.62 -10.86 24.87
CA GLY A 645 -29.75 -9.55 24.22
C GLY A 645 -29.24 -9.52 22.76
N ILE A 646 -29.02 -10.69 22.15
CA ILE A 646 -28.58 -10.79 20.77
C ILE A 646 -29.82 -10.69 19.87
N LYS A 647 -29.83 -9.70 18.99
CA LYS A 647 -30.94 -9.44 18.09
C LYS A 647 -31.03 -10.51 17.01
N PRO A 648 -32.14 -11.25 16.87
CA PRO A 648 -32.40 -12.15 15.76
C PRO A 648 -32.36 -11.40 14.42
N ASN A 649 -31.86 -12.07 13.38
CA ASN A 649 -31.85 -11.56 12.01
C ASN A 649 -32.68 -12.46 11.08
N TYR A 650 -32.68 -12.16 9.79
CA TYR A 650 -33.36 -12.92 8.74
C TYR A 650 -33.07 -14.44 8.83
N ILE A 651 -31.78 -14.83 8.91
CA ILE A 651 -31.35 -16.23 8.94
C ILE A 651 -31.80 -16.95 10.25
N THR A 652 -31.83 -16.21 11.36
CA THR A 652 -32.31 -16.75 12.64
C THR A 652 -33.75 -17.26 12.50
N PHE A 653 -34.63 -16.48 11.87
CA PHE A 653 -36.02 -16.89 11.66
C PHE A 653 -36.16 -18.01 10.64
N VAL A 654 -35.32 -18.08 9.62
CA VAL A 654 -35.29 -19.25 8.71
C VAL A 654 -35.00 -20.52 9.52
N GLY A 655 -34.02 -20.49 10.44
CA GLY A 655 -33.66 -21.62 11.31
C GLY A 655 -34.82 -22.03 12.23
N VAL A 656 -35.46 -21.07 12.91
CA VAL A 656 -36.60 -21.31 13.82
C VAL A 656 -37.81 -21.89 13.06
N LEU A 657 -38.15 -21.30 11.91
CA LEU A 657 -39.30 -21.76 11.10
C LEU A 657 -39.01 -23.12 10.46
N SER A 658 -37.80 -23.41 10.08
CA SER A 658 -37.36 -24.73 9.62
C SER A 658 -37.49 -25.79 10.73
N ALA A 659 -37.08 -25.46 11.95
CA ALA A 659 -37.24 -26.35 13.11
C ALA A 659 -38.72 -26.67 13.35
N CYS A 660 -39.61 -25.66 13.37
CA CYS A 660 -41.06 -25.85 13.47
C CYS A 660 -41.57 -26.72 12.32
N SER A 661 -41.11 -26.48 11.09
CA SER A 661 -41.51 -27.25 9.89
C SER A 661 -41.14 -28.74 9.99
N HIS A 662 -39.95 -29.04 10.51
CA HIS A 662 -39.50 -30.43 10.68
C HIS A 662 -40.24 -31.17 11.78
N ALA A 663 -40.64 -30.47 12.86
CA ALA A 663 -41.39 -31.05 13.96
C ALA A 663 -42.91 -31.02 13.77
N GLY A 664 -43.44 -30.37 12.72
CA GLY A 664 -44.88 -30.23 12.51
C GLY A 664 -45.57 -29.26 13.46
N LEU A 665 -44.84 -28.34 14.11
CA LEU A 665 -45.35 -27.41 15.10
C LEU A 665 -46.02 -26.20 14.40
N VAL A 666 -47.25 -26.37 13.91
CA VAL A 666 -47.93 -25.38 13.06
C VAL A 666 -48.20 -24.06 13.82
N GLU A 667 -48.75 -24.14 15.02
CA GLU A 667 -49.13 -22.95 15.80
C GLU A 667 -47.89 -22.12 16.18
N ASP A 668 -46.82 -22.79 16.67
CA ASP A 668 -45.56 -22.14 17.02
C ASP A 668 -44.92 -21.51 15.80
N GLY A 669 -44.89 -22.19 14.64
CA GLY A 669 -44.34 -21.67 13.42
C GLY A 669 -45.04 -20.39 12.94
N LEU A 670 -46.38 -20.39 12.93
CA LEU A 670 -47.17 -19.21 12.56
C LEU A 670 -46.95 -18.04 13.55
N ARG A 671 -46.92 -18.33 14.86
CA ARG A 671 -46.66 -17.32 15.90
C ARG A 671 -45.26 -16.70 15.72
N HIS A 672 -44.22 -17.50 15.45
CA HIS A 672 -42.89 -16.95 15.20
C HIS A 672 -42.82 -16.14 13.91
N PHE A 673 -43.50 -16.58 12.84
CA PHE A 673 -43.60 -15.83 11.61
C PHE A 673 -44.29 -14.46 11.81
N GLU A 674 -45.39 -14.39 12.55
CA GLU A 674 -46.10 -13.16 12.87
C GLU A 674 -45.29 -12.24 13.79
N SER A 675 -44.36 -12.78 14.57
CA SER A 675 -43.48 -11.99 15.45
C SER A 675 -42.31 -11.29 14.75
N MET A 676 -41.98 -11.67 13.50
CA MET A 676 -40.85 -11.11 12.77
C MET A 676 -40.84 -9.57 12.67
N PRO A 677 -41.98 -8.90 12.38
CA PRO A 677 -41.99 -7.44 12.32
C PRO A 677 -41.64 -6.76 13.64
N TRP A 678 -41.86 -7.39 14.79
CA TRP A 678 -41.50 -6.85 16.12
C TRP A 678 -39.98 -6.72 16.30
N PHE A 679 -39.20 -7.53 15.53
CA PHE A 679 -37.75 -7.46 15.50
C PHE A 679 -37.22 -6.58 14.33
N GLY A 680 -38.11 -5.94 13.56
CA GLY A 680 -37.77 -5.12 12.41
C GLY A 680 -37.37 -5.94 11.17
N ILE A 681 -37.83 -7.18 11.08
CA ILE A 681 -37.53 -8.10 9.97
C ILE A 681 -38.77 -8.28 9.12
N GLU A 682 -38.67 -7.91 7.83
CA GLU A 682 -39.74 -8.20 6.86
C GLU A 682 -39.62 -9.65 6.38
N PRO A 683 -40.75 -10.42 6.38
CA PRO A 683 -40.73 -11.78 5.88
C PRO A 683 -40.34 -11.86 4.41
N GLY A 684 -39.24 -12.57 4.10
CA GLY A 684 -38.78 -12.82 2.74
C GLY A 684 -39.15 -14.22 2.24
N THR A 685 -38.81 -14.52 1.00
CA THR A 685 -39.16 -15.74 0.25
C THR A 685 -38.88 -17.03 1.04
N ASP A 686 -37.75 -17.11 1.76
CA ASP A 686 -37.37 -18.32 2.50
C ASP A 686 -38.30 -18.58 3.69
N HIS A 687 -38.73 -17.52 4.38
CA HIS A 687 -39.67 -17.62 5.49
C HIS A 687 -41.01 -18.15 5.02
N TYR A 688 -41.52 -17.63 3.88
CA TYR A 688 -42.76 -18.13 3.26
C TYR A 688 -42.61 -19.59 2.83
N ALA A 689 -41.45 -19.99 2.26
CA ALA A 689 -41.18 -21.36 1.88
C ALA A 689 -41.19 -22.32 3.09
N CYS A 690 -40.67 -21.88 4.24
CA CYS A 690 -40.70 -22.65 5.49
C CYS A 690 -42.13 -22.85 5.99
N ILE A 691 -42.96 -21.79 5.99
CA ILE A 691 -44.39 -21.90 6.42
C ILE A 691 -45.19 -22.78 5.45
N VAL A 692 -45.01 -22.65 4.12
CA VAL A 692 -45.65 -23.50 3.13
C VAL A 692 -45.24 -24.97 3.31
N SER A 693 -43.95 -25.22 3.60
CA SER A 693 -43.45 -26.57 3.93
C SER A 693 -44.09 -27.12 5.21
N LEU A 694 -44.22 -26.28 6.24
CA LEU A 694 -44.87 -26.62 7.52
C LEU A 694 -46.35 -27.00 7.33
N LEU A 695 -47.12 -26.15 6.66
CA LEU A 695 -48.53 -26.42 6.35
C LEU A 695 -48.69 -27.65 5.47
N GLY A 696 -47.75 -27.83 4.52
CA GLY A 696 -47.76 -28.98 3.63
C GLY A 696 -47.51 -30.31 4.36
N ARG A 697 -46.57 -30.33 5.33
CA ARG A 697 -46.33 -31.52 6.18
C ARG A 697 -47.47 -31.81 7.14
N ALA A 698 -48.19 -30.81 7.53
CA ALA A 698 -49.42 -30.94 8.36
C ALA A 698 -50.66 -31.31 7.52
N GLU A 699 -50.50 -31.70 6.25
CA GLU A 699 -51.55 -32.06 5.27
C GLU A 699 -52.56 -30.92 4.97
N LYS A 700 -52.26 -29.66 5.36
CA LYS A 700 -53.10 -28.47 5.13
C LYS A 700 -52.77 -27.78 3.81
N LEU A 701 -52.90 -28.53 2.68
CA LEU A 701 -52.49 -28.08 1.37
C LEU A 701 -53.23 -26.83 0.85
N PHE A 702 -54.53 -26.73 1.16
CA PHE A 702 -55.35 -25.59 0.73
C PHE A 702 -55.01 -24.33 1.52
N GLU A 703 -54.78 -24.46 2.82
CA GLU A 703 -54.29 -23.34 3.65
C GLU A 703 -52.92 -22.86 3.14
N ALA A 704 -52.03 -23.78 2.74
CA ALA A 704 -50.72 -23.46 2.20
C ALA A 704 -50.84 -22.67 0.85
N LYS A 705 -51.79 -23.06 -0.01
CA LYS A 705 -52.06 -22.34 -1.26
C LYS A 705 -52.61 -20.93 -0.99
N GLU A 706 -53.60 -20.81 -0.10
CA GLU A 706 -54.16 -19.52 0.28
C GLU A 706 -53.13 -18.61 0.91
N PHE A 707 -52.19 -19.18 1.71
CA PHE A 707 -51.09 -18.45 2.29
C PHE A 707 -50.12 -17.87 1.22
N ILE A 708 -49.82 -18.63 0.16
CA ILE A 708 -49.03 -18.16 -1.00
C ILE A 708 -49.75 -17.04 -1.73
N GLU A 709 -51.06 -17.17 -1.98
CA GLU A 709 -51.85 -16.19 -2.71
C GLU A 709 -51.97 -14.84 -1.95
N LYS A 710 -51.87 -14.88 -0.62
CA LYS A 710 -51.89 -13.69 0.26
C LYS A 710 -50.51 -13.04 0.45
N MET A 711 -49.45 -13.58 -0.16
CA MET A 711 -48.14 -13.00 -0.02
C MET A 711 -48.07 -11.56 -0.57
N PRO A 712 -47.47 -10.59 0.15
CA PRO A 712 -47.29 -9.23 -0.34
C PRO A 712 -46.19 -9.12 -1.41
N ILE A 713 -45.34 -10.14 -1.53
CA ILE A 713 -44.27 -10.25 -2.51
C ILE A 713 -44.61 -11.31 -3.57
N LYS A 714 -44.09 -11.14 -4.79
CA LYS A 714 -44.29 -12.13 -5.86
C LYS A 714 -43.69 -13.47 -5.44
N PRO A 715 -44.47 -14.57 -5.39
CA PRO A 715 -43.94 -15.87 -5.00
C PRO A 715 -42.86 -16.37 -5.95
N ALA A 716 -41.65 -16.66 -5.43
CA ALA A 716 -40.55 -17.24 -6.19
C ALA A 716 -40.74 -18.77 -6.38
N GLY A 717 -40.01 -19.36 -7.32
CA GLY A 717 -40.06 -20.77 -7.64
C GLY A 717 -39.91 -21.71 -6.46
N VAL A 718 -39.06 -21.33 -5.47
CA VAL A 718 -38.82 -22.13 -4.26
C VAL A 718 -40.06 -22.29 -3.38
N VAL A 719 -40.93 -21.29 -3.30
CA VAL A 719 -42.19 -21.36 -2.52
C VAL A 719 -43.16 -22.32 -3.17
N TRP A 720 -43.33 -22.23 -4.51
CA TRP A 720 -44.14 -23.15 -5.27
C TRP A 720 -43.59 -24.57 -5.24
N ARG A 721 -42.28 -24.75 -5.27
CA ARG A 721 -41.64 -26.06 -5.15
C ARG A 721 -41.89 -26.70 -3.78
N SER A 722 -41.94 -25.92 -2.70
CA SER A 722 -42.30 -26.41 -1.36
C SER A 722 -43.73 -26.96 -1.34
N LEU A 723 -44.69 -26.25 -1.95
CA LEU A 723 -46.08 -26.72 -2.12
C LEU A 723 -46.13 -27.98 -3.03
N LEU A 724 -45.38 -28.00 -4.10
CA LEU A 724 -45.29 -29.14 -5.02
C LEU A 724 -44.76 -30.40 -4.31
N SER A 725 -43.75 -30.23 -3.48
CA SER A 725 -43.19 -31.33 -2.66
C SER A 725 -44.21 -31.87 -1.65
N ALA A 726 -45.01 -31.00 -1.04
CA ALA A 726 -46.11 -31.38 -0.15
C ALA A 726 -47.22 -32.14 -0.89
N CYS A 727 -47.61 -31.66 -2.09
CA CYS A 727 -48.57 -32.32 -2.95
C CYS A 727 -48.09 -33.72 -3.37
N ARG A 728 -46.81 -33.93 -3.59
CA ARG A 728 -46.22 -35.25 -3.85
C ARG A 728 -46.46 -36.23 -2.69
N VAL A 729 -46.21 -35.78 -1.44
CA VAL A 729 -46.41 -36.63 -0.25
C VAL A 729 -47.88 -36.97 -0.04
N ALA A 730 -48.75 -35.96 -0.16
CA ALA A 730 -50.19 -36.14 -0.02
C ALA A 730 -50.89 -36.79 -1.24
N GLY A 731 -50.18 -36.94 -2.35
CA GLY A 731 -50.76 -37.55 -3.57
C GLY A 731 -51.80 -36.70 -4.29
N ASN A 732 -51.81 -35.35 -4.09
CA ASN A 732 -52.75 -34.44 -4.76
C ASN A 732 -52.21 -34.00 -6.11
N VAL A 733 -52.81 -34.53 -7.20
CA VAL A 733 -52.36 -34.31 -8.59
C VAL A 733 -52.74 -32.93 -9.10
N GLU A 734 -53.96 -32.47 -8.81
CA GLU A 734 -54.46 -31.20 -9.37
C GLU A 734 -53.67 -30.00 -8.82
N LEU A 735 -53.51 -29.93 -7.51
CA LEU A 735 -52.75 -28.87 -6.88
C LEU A 735 -51.24 -28.98 -7.18
N GLY A 736 -50.75 -30.24 -7.29
CA GLY A 736 -49.36 -30.48 -7.69
C GLY A 736 -49.04 -29.98 -9.10
N LYS A 737 -49.96 -30.19 -10.07
CA LYS A 737 -49.83 -29.66 -11.43
C LYS A 737 -49.83 -28.13 -11.43
N TYR A 738 -50.76 -27.50 -10.71
CA TYR A 738 -50.81 -26.06 -10.56
C TYR A 738 -49.52 -25.47 -9.97
N ALA A 739 -49.05 -26.04 -8.87
CA ALA A 739 -47.81 -25.60 -8.20
C ALA A 739 -46.59 -25.76 -9.11
N ALA A 740 -46.54 -26.87 -9.89
CA ALA A 740 -45.42 -27.11 -10.81
C ALA A 740 -45.41 -26.12 -11.98
N ASP A 741 -46.57 -25.83 -12.58
CA ASP A 741 -46.67 -24.86 -13.66
C ASP A 741 -46.26 -23.44 -13.19
N MET A 742 -46.61 -23.07 -11.98
CA MET A 742 -46.18 -21.79 -11.38
C MET A 742 -44.66 -21.78 -11.07
N ALA A 743 -44.13 -22.90 -10.54
CA ALA A 743 -42.67 -23.00 -10.25
C ALA A 743 -41.85 -22.92 -11.55
N ILE A 744 -42.23 -23.70 -12.59
CA ILE A 744 -41.54 -23.72 -13.90
C ILE A 744 -41.65 -22.37 -14.60
N SER A 745 -42.78 -21.67 -14.45
CA SER A 745 -42.97 -20.32 -15.03
C SER A 745 -42.06 -19.29 -14.35
N SER A 746 -41.76 -19.48 -13.06
CA SER A 746 -40.86 -18.61 -12.30
C SER A 746 -39.39 -18.92 -12.58
N ASP A 747 -39.07 -20.21 -12.73
CA ASP A 747 -37.71 -20.69 -13.03
C ASP A 747 -37.79 -21.90 -14.00
N PRO A 748 -37.68 -21.65 -15.29
CA PRO A 748 -37.72 -22.74 -16.29
C PRO A 748 -36.51 -23.68 -16.23
N THR A 749 -35.44 -23.32 -15.54
CA THR A 749 -34.19 -24.11 -15.44
C THR A 749 -34.16 -25.07 -14.23
N ASP A 750 -35.12 -24.95 -13.31
CA ASP A 750 -35.22 -25.82 -12.12
C ASP A 750 -35.62 -27.24 -12.48
N SER A 751 -34.65 -28.15 -12.62
CA SER A 751 -34.88 -29.58 -12.87
C SER A 751 -35.77 -30.26 -11.82
N GLY A 752 -35.69 -29.80 -10.56
CA GLY A 752 -36.44 -30.34 -9.43
C GLY A 752 -37.98 -30.28 -9.61
N SER A 753 -38.48 -29.17 -10.14
CA SER A 753 -39.92 -28.96 -10.38
C SER A 753 -40.48 -29.95 -11.43
N TYR A 754 -39.75 -30.20 -12.53
CA TYR A 754 -40.13 -31.18 -13.55
C TYR A 754 -40.14 -32.60 -13.00
N ILE A 755 -39.08 -32.96 -12.22
CA ILE A 755 -38.94 -34.28 -11.65
C ILE A 755 -40.05 -34.55 -10.62
N LEU A 756 -40.33 -33.58 -9.73
CA LEU A 756 -41.41 -33.75 -8.74
C LEU A 756 -42.77 -33.96 -9.40
N LEU A 757 -43.10 -33.16 -10.42
CA LEU A 757 -44.36 -33.30 -11.16
C LEU A 757 -44.44 -34.65 -11.90
N SER A 758 -43.36 -35.07 -12.57
CA SER A 758 -43.26 -36.37 -13.22
C SER A 758 -43.50 -37.52 -12.22
N ASN A 759 -42.93 -37.40 -11.01
CA ASN A 759 -43.11 -38.39 -9.95
C ASN A 759 -44.51 -38.41 -9.36
N ILE A 760 -45.21 -37.26 -9.27
CA ILE A 760 -46.64 -37.22 -8.88
C ILE A 760 -47.48 -37.98 -9.89
N PHE A 761 -47.32 -37.73 -11.18
CA PHE A 761 -48.06 -38.44 -12.22
C PHE A 761 -47.74 -39.95 -12.21
N ALA A 762 -46.48 -40.32 -12.08
CA ALA A 762 -46.06 -41.72 -12.02
C ALA A 762 -46.65 -42.45 -10.81
N SER A 763 -46.73 -41.83 -9.64
CA SER A 763 -47.29 -42.43 -8.40
C SER A 763 -48.79 -42.73 -8.54
N LYS A 764 -49.49 -42.09 -9.47
CA LYS A 764 -50.92 -42.33 -9.78
C LYS A 764 -51.12 -43.16 -11.05
N GLY A 765 -50.06 -43.73 -11.64
CA GLY A 765 -50.15 -44.53 -12.85
C GLY A 765 -50.35 -43.72 -14.14
N MET A 766 -50.24 -42.38 -14.09
CA MET A 766 -50.41 -41.47 -15.26
C MET A 766 -49.10 -41.38 -16.07
N TRP A 767 -48.66 -42.48 -16.63
CA TRP A 767 -47.35 -42.59 -17.30
C TRP A 767 -47.22 -41.71 -18.55
N ALA A 768 -48.33 -41.53 -19.31
CA ALA A 768 -48.34 -40.66 -20.49
C ALA A 768 -48.01 -39.19 -20.11
N ASP A 769 -48.56 -38.72 -19.01
CA ASP A 769 -48.35 -37.33 -18.55
C ASP A 769 -46.96 -37.18 -17.89
N ALA A 770 -46.51 -38.19 -17.17
CA ALA A 770 -45.13 -38.21 -16.66
C ALA A 770 -44.10 -38.11 -17.80
N LYS A 771 -44.34 -38.81 -18.92
CA LYS A 771 -43.49 -38.77 -20.11
C LYS A 771 -43.51 -37.38 -20.79
N LYS A 772 -44.69 -36.71 -20.89
CA LYS A 772 -44.80 -35.37 -21.43
C LYS A 772 -44.01 -34.36 -20.62
N VAL A 773 -44.03 -34.45 -19.29
CA VAL A 773 -43.26 -33.55 -18.42
C VAL A 773 -41.76 -33.73 -18.66
N ARG A 774 -41.28 -34.99 -18.82
CA ARG A 774 -39.88 -35.26 -19.15
C ARG A 774 -39.46 -34.69 -20.51
N GLN A 775 -40.33 -34.89 -21.52
CA GLN A 775 -40.12 -34.30 -22.86
C GLN A 775 -40.04 -32.77 -22.80
N ARG A 776 -40.90 -32.13 -21.99
CA ARG A 776 -40.87 -30.68 -21.80
C ARG A 776 -39.57 -30.23 -21.12
N MET A 777 -39.02 -31.01 -20.16
CA MET A 777 -37.74 -30.78 -19.51
C MET A 777 -36.61 -30.83 -20.53
N ASP A 778 -36.55 -31.89 -21.35
CA ASP A 778 -35.54 -32.07 -22.39
C ASP A 778 -35.62 -30.98 -23.47
N PHE A 779 -36.84 -30.58 -23.89
CA PHE A 779 -37.08 -29.52 -24.86
C PHE A 779 -36.54 -28.16 -24.36
N ASN A 780 -36.65 -27.90 -23.06
CA ASN A 780 -36.11 -26.69 -22.45
C ASN A 780 -34.59 -26.81 -22.14
N GLY A 781 -33.93 -27.90 -22.54
CA GLY A 781 -32.51 -28.11 -22.34
C GLY A 781 -32.11 -28.31 -20.87
N VAL A 782 -33.06 -28.65 -19.99
CA VAL A 782 -32.82 -28.80 -18.55
C VAL A 782 -32.34 -30.22 -18.28
N VAL A 783 -31.11 -30.34 -17.77
CA VAL A 783 -30.50 -31.62 -17.42
C VAL A 783 -30.73 -31.88 -15.92
N LYS A 784 -31.06 -33.16 -15.62
CA LYS A 784 -31.20 -33.60 -14.22
C LYS A 784 -29.88 -33.56 -13.53
N GLU A 785 -29.78 -32.89 -12.39
CA GLU A 785 -28.64 -33.04 -11.47
C GLU A 785 -28.56 -34.50 -11.00
N THR A 786 -27.41 -35.13 -11.23
CA THR A 786 -27.16 -36.53 -10.80
C THR A 786 -26.85 -36.54 -9.32
N GLY A 787 -27.60 -37.34 -8.57
CA GLY A 787 -27.28 -37.56 -7.15
C GLY A 787 -25.94 -38.27 -7.02
N GLN A 788 -25.02 -37.70 -6.25
CA GLN A 788 -23.72 -38.27 -5.93
C GLN A 788 -23.71 -38.74 -4.46
N SER A 789 -23.06 -39.85 -4.22
CA SER A 789 -22.69 -40.31 -2.88
C SER A 789 -21.19 -40.61 -2.87
N TRP A 790 -20.56 -40.39 -1.74
CA TRP A 790 -19.12 -40.66 -1.58
C TRP A 790 -18.82 -41.34 -0.25
N ILE A 791 -17.69 -42.03 -0.24
CA ILE A 791 -17.11 -42.63 0.96
C ILE A 791 -15.61 -42.36 0.97
N GLU A 792 -15.08 -42.04 2.12
CA GLU A 792 -13.65 -41.87 2.32
C GLU A 792 -13.05 -43.18 2.89
N VAL A 793 -12.10 -43.77 2.16
CA VAL A 793 -11.40 -44.97 2.56
C VAL A 793 -9.90 -44.74 2.40
N ASN A 794 -9.13 -44.93 3.48
CA ASN A 794 -7.67 -44.70 3.47
C ASN A 794 -7.18 -43.33 2.92
N SER A 795 -7.93 -42.28 3.16
CA SER A 795 -7.67 -40.92 2.69
C SER A 795 -8.02 -40.68 1.21
N ASP A 796 -8.55 -41.64 0.50
CA ASP A 796 -9.07 -41.48 -0.86
C ASP A 796 -10.60 -41.33 -0.81
N VAL A 797 -11.14 -40.33 -1.49
CA VAL A 797 -12.60 -40.13 -1.62
C VAL A 797 -13.08 -40.85 -2.87
N HIS A 798 -13.92 -41.84 -2.63
CA HIS A 798 -14.56 -42.62 -3.68
C HIS A 798 -15.97 -42.09 -3.94
N THR A 799 -16.21 -41.50 -5.12
CA THR A 799 -17.50 -40.95 -5.51
C THR A 799 -18.30 -41.95 -6.34
N PHE A 800 -19.59 -42.02 -6.08
CA PHE A 800 -20.52 -42.94 -6.77
C PHE A 800 -21.74 -42.14 -7.28
N VAL A 801 -22.10 -42.38 -8.50
CA VAL A 801 -23.34 -41.87 -9.12
C VAL A 801 -24.28 -43.04 -9.35
N ALA A 802 -25.59 -42.81 -9.24
CA ALA A 802 -26.59 -43.86 -9.44
C ALA A 802 -26.41 -44.48 -10.86
N ARG A 803 -26.27 -45.80 -10.90
CA ARG A 803 -26.05 -46.63 -12.12
C ARG A 803 -24.68 -46.44 -12.83
N ASP A 804 -23.73 -45.72 -12.18
CA ASP A 804 -22.40 -45.59 -12.72
C ASP A 804 -21.52 -46.81 -12.39
N ARG A 805 -20.72 -47.23 -13.38
CA ARG A 805 -19.72 -48.32 -13.23
C ARG A 805 -18.32 -47.85 -13.53
N ILE A 806 -18.08 -46.52 -13.42
CA ILE A 806 -16.78 -45.91 -13.74
C ILE A 806 -15.75 -46.18 -12.64
N HIS A 807 -16.21 -46.46 -11.39
CA HIS A 807 -15.29 -46.73 -10.29
C HIS A 807 -14.42 -47.94 -10.60
N ARG A 808 -13.11 -47.85 -10.24
CA ARG A 808 -12.08 -48.87 -10.49
C ARG A 808 -12.50 -50.27 -10.01
N ASP A 809 -13.15 -50.38 -8.84
CA ASP A 809 -13.56 -51.61 -8.21
C ASP A 809 -15.05 -51.91 -8.38
N SER A 810 -15.72 -51.26 -9.39
CA SER A 810 -17.17 -51.34 -9.57
C SER A 810 -17.68 -52.78 -9.65
N ASN A 811 -17.02 -53.66 -10.39
CA ASN A 811 -17.42 -55.07 -10.55
C ASN A 811 -17.43 -55.81 -9.22
N THR A 812 -16.43 -55.62 -8.37
CA THR A 812 -16.33 -56.23 -7.05
C THR A 812 -17.39 -55.67 -6.10
N ILE A 813 -17.61 -54.33 -6.12
CA ILE A 813 -18.63 -53.67 -5.32
C ILE A 813 -20.04 -54.19 -5.67
N PHE A 814 -20.37 -54.22 -6.95
CA PHE A 814 -21.67 -54.72 -7.39
C PHE A 814 -21.88 -56.20 -7.11
N SER A 815 -20.83 -57.06 -7.22
CA SER A 815 -20.88 -58.46 -6.87
C SER A 815 -21.21 -58.65 -5.39
N VAL A 816 -20.60 -57.86 -4.50
CA VAL A 816 -20.89 -57.89 -3.06
C VAL A 816 -22.31 -57.41 -2.76
N LEU A 817 -22.74 -56.31 -3.40
CA LEU A 817 -24.09 -55.78 -3.27
C LEU A 817 -25.16 -56.77 -3.74
N ASP A 818 -24.96 -57.47 -4.86
CA ASP A 818 -25.87 -58.50 -5.37
C ASP A 818 -25.94 -59.70 -4.37
N SER A 819 -24.82 -60.12 -3.82
CA SER A 819 -24.76 -61.18 -2.79
C SER A 819 -25.50 -60.74 -1.53
N LEU A 820 -25.31 -59.49 -1.07
CA LEU A 820 -26.01 -58.93 0.10
C LEU A 820 -27.54 -58.88 -0.15
N MET A 821 -27.96 -58.44 -1.33
CA MET A 821 -29.36 -58.40 -1.72
C MET A 821 -30.00 -59.79 -1.74
N LEU A 822 -29.30 -60.80 -2.21
CA LEU A 822 -29.73 -62.22 -2.16
C LEU A 822 -29.93 -62.69 -0.73
N HIS A 823 -28.99 -62.40 0.17
CA HIS A 823 -29.08 -62.73 1.58
C HIS A 823 -30.27 -62.01 2.26
N MET A 824 -30.47 -60.71 1.99
CA MET A 824 -31.58 -59.95 2.56
C MET A 824 -32.93 -60.49 2.10
N LYS A 825 -33.07 -60.88 0.84
CA LYS A 825 -34.29 -61.54 0.31
C LYS A 825 -34.50 -62.89 0.99
N GLY A 826 -33.43 -63.65 1.24
CA GLY A 826 -33.49 -64.91 1.95
C GLY A 826 -33.97 -64.81 3.43
N VAL A 827 -33.75 -63.68 4.05
CA VAL A 827 -34.21 -63.35 5.43
C VAL A 827 -35.62 -62.69 5.44
N GLY A 828 -36.26 -62.55 4.26
CA GLY A 828 -37.65 -62.03 4.17
C GLY A 828 -37.75 -60.54 3.77
N TYR A 829 -36.67 -59.89 3.41
CA TYR A 829 -36.70 -58.51 2.89
C TYR A 829 -37.40 -58.47 1.52
N MET A 830 -38.49 -57.76 1.47
CA MET A 830 -39.21 -57.47 0.21
C MET A 830 -38.99 -56.00 -0.17
N PRO A 831 -38.25 -55.70 -1.27
CA PRO A 831 -38.08 -54.31 -1.69
C PRO A 831 -39.46 -53.71 -2.04
N ASN A 832 -39.68 -52.49 -1.49
CA ASN A 832 -40.90 -51.77 -1.81
C ASN A 832 -40.77 -51.08 -3.20
N ASN A 833 -41.21 -51.79 -4.24
CA ASN A 833 -41.11 -51.32 -5.63
C ASN A 833 -42.16 -50.29 -6.04
N LYS A 834 -43.01 -49.77 -5.12
CA LYS A 834 -44.06 -48.80 -5.42
C LYS A 834 -43.59 -47.52 -6.05
N PHE A 835 -42.30 -47.23 -6.00
CA PHE A 835 -41.71 -45.98 -6.50
C PHE A 835 -40.63 -46.19 -7.57
N LEU A 836 -40.39 -47.41 -8.01
CA LEU A 836 -39.45 -47.65 -9.10
C LEU A 836 -40.13 -47.42 -10.46
N VAL A 837 -39.81 -46.28 -11.07
CA VAL A 837 -40.07 -46.08 -12.51
C VAL A 837 -39.05 -46.95 -13.24
N THR A 838 -39.48 -48.11 -13.78
CA THR A 838 -38.66 -48.84 -14.74
C THR A 838 -38.57 -47.95 -15.98
N SER A 839 -37.43 -47.28 -16.20
CA SER A 839 -37.12 -46.70 -17.49
C SER A 839 -36.62 -47.84 -18.40
N ASP A 840 -37.40 -48.29 -19.35
CA ASP A 840 -36.91 -48.86 -20.60
C ASP A 840 -36.34 -47.71 -21.45
#